data_f62b2a32195483156979be816c5fa84f
#
_entry.id   f62b2a32195483156979be816c5fa84f
#
_cell.length_a   1.000
_cell.length_b   1.000
_cell.length_c   1.000
_cell.angle_alpha   90.00
_cell.angle_beta   90.00
_cell.angle_gamma   90.00
#
_symmetry.space_group_name_H-M   'P 1'
#
loop_
_entity.id
_entity.type
_entity.pdbx_description
1 polymer ?
#
loop_
_entity_poly.entity_id
_entity_poly.type
_entity_poly.pdbx_seq_one_letter_code
_entity_poly.pdbx_strand_id
1 'polypeptide(L)'
;MENKQTTSKLPENAYRELKPGEEYEPVIPAGSTPREITSYSVLLGLVMTVIFSAAAAYLGLKVGQVFEAAIPIAILAVGIGTITGRRNMLGQNVIIQSIGACSGVIVAGAIFTLPALYILGLEASFLQIFLSSFIGGCLGILLLIPFRKYFVKDMHGKYPFPEATATTEVLVTGENAGKQMKLLVASGLVGGLYDFIVGTFGWWTENVSTRLADWGAVLAEKYKLVFKVNTGAAVLGLGYIIGLPYATIICAGSFLVWFVIVPLIGYFAPGMTQAVGDGVSLTVGQMSPEDIFAVYARPLGIGGIAMAGIIGILRSSGIIGRAVKLAGTELTGKRTSAIDEPRTQRDLSMKFITLGVIVALVVTMLFFQFNVLFNWGHTLISLLIVFIITFLFTTVAANAIAIVGSNPVSGMTLMTLLLTSVVLVGVGVSGKPGMTAAMIIGGVVCTALSTAGGFITDLKIGYWLGTTPKNQEKWKFLGVLVASVTVAGVMMILNKTYGFTGDQALVAPQANAMAAVIKPLMEGGNTPWILYGVGAILALILTSIGVPALPFALGMFIPLQLNMPLLIGGLVSWFVSTRSKDASVNKFRKERGTLIASGFIAGGALMGVLSAILKYMEFDAFAQEWHAMAGTEWLAIGMYALIILYFIVDSIRGKKHEA
;
A
#
# COMPACT_ATOMS: atom_id res chain seq x y z
N MET A 1 -46.77 -9.47 5.63
CA MET A 1 -45.49 -8.82 5.22
C MET A 1 -44.48 -9.92 5.10
N GLU A 2 -44.27 -10.39 3.88
CA GLU A 2 -43.39 -11.52 3.58
C GLU A 2 -41.95 -11.20 4.00
N ASN A 3 -41.40 -12.09 4.79
CA ASN A 3 -39.98 -12.20 5.04
C ASN A 3 -39.27 -12.48 3.70
N LYS A 4 -38.88 -11.46 2.93
CA LYS A 4 -37.92 -11.62 1.85
C LYS A 4 -36.62 -12.07 2.53
N GLN A 5 -36.32 -13.36 2.43
CA GLN A 5 -35.02 -13.94 2.76
C GLN A 5 -33.94 -13.05 2.16
N THR A 6 -33.06 -12.56 3.00
CA THR A 6 -31.83 -11.90 2.57
C THR A 6 -31.11 -12.86 1.62
N THR A 7 -31.09 -12.50 0.33
CA THR A 7 -30.42 -13.29 -0.69
C THR A 7 -28.93 -13.37 -0.35
N SER A 8 -28.40 -14.57 -0.24
CA SER A 8 -26.99 -14.83 0.07
C SER A 8 -26.02 -14.50 -1.07
N LYS A 9 -26.48 -13.78 -2.10
CA LYS A 9 -25.70 -13.36 -3.27
C LYS A 9 -26.18 -12.01 -3.76
N LEU A 10 -25.24 -11.24 -4.35
CA LEU A 10 -25.62 -10.03 -5.05
C LEU A 10 -26.52 -10.33 -6.26
N PRO A 11 -27.46 -9.43 -6.59
CA PRO A 11 -28.28 -9.55 -7.80
C PRO A 11 -27.40 -9.61 -9.05
N GLU A 12 -27.81 -10.35 -10.08
CA GLU A 12 -27.06 -10.48 -11.33
C GLU A 12 -26.77 -9.14 -12.01
N ASN A 13 -27.65 -8.16 -11.86
CA ASN A 13 -27.47 -6.83 -12.41
C ASN A 13 -26.46 -5.96 -11.64
N ALA A 14 -25.88 -6.43 -10.54
CA ALA A 14 -24.82 -5.72 -9.80
C ALA A 14 -23.55 -5.51 -10.64
N TYR A 15 -23.25 -6.46 -11.55
CA TYR A 15 -21.98 -6.52 -12.29
C TYR A 15 -22.10 -6.14 -13.77
N ARG A 16 -23.28 -5.82 -14.26
CA ARG A 16 -23.51 -5.44 -15.65
C ARG A 16 -24.11 -4.05 -15.77
N GLU A 17 -24.01 -3.45 -16.95
CA GLU A 17 -24.72 -2.21 -17.23
C GLU A 17 -26.25 -2.41 -17.12
N LEU A 18 -26.92 -1.44 -16.52
CA LEU A 18 -28.38 -1.46 -16.39
C LEU A 18 -29.02 -1.17 -17.75
N LYS A 19 -30.10 -1.89 -18.05
CA LYS A 19 -30.90 -1.63 -19.25
C LYS A 19 -31.66 -0.31 -19.11
N PRO A 20 -32.07 0.33 -20.21
CA PRO A 20 -32.92 1.53 -20.14
C PRO A 20 -34.18 1.29 -19.31
N GLY A 21 -34.40 2.08 -18.26
CA GLY A 21 -35.51 1.92 -17.31
C GLY A 21 -35.31 0.90 -16.19
N GLU A 22 -34.17 0.20 -16.16
CA GLU A 22 -33.81 -0.71 -15.08
C GLU A 22 -33.12 0.07 -13.95
N GLU A 23 -33.55 -0.16 -12.70
CA GLU A 23 -32.88 0.37 -11.52
C GLU A 23 -32.20 -0.74 -10.75
N TYR A 24 -31.06 -0.41 -10.12
CA TYR A 24 -30.36 -1.35 -9.24
C TYR A 24 -31.02 -1.36 -7.86
N GLU A 25 -31.49 -2.52 -7.43
CA GLU A 25 -32.00 -2.74 -6.08
C GLU A 25 -30.90 -3.32 -5.19
N PRO A 26 -30.45 -2.56 -4.16
CA PRO A 26 -29.42 -3.05 -3.25
C PRO A 26 -29.95 -4.13 -2.30
N VAL A 27 -29.02 -4.91 -1.71
CA VAL A 27 -29.35 -6.00 -0.77
C VAL A 27 -30.19 -5.50 0.41
N ILE A 28 -29.88 -4.33 0.95
CA ILE A 28 -30.69 -3.63 1.95
C ILE A 28 -31.57 -2.62 1.21
N PRO A 29 -32.90 -2.83 1.14
CA PRO A 29 -33.80 -1.96 0.40
C PRO A 29 -33.72 -0.50 0.85
N ALA A 30 -33.86 0.45 -0.10
CA ALA A 30 -33.77 1.88 0.18
C ALA A 30 -34.80 2.36 1.21
N GLY A 31 -36.00 1.76 1.23
CA GLY A 31 -37.06 2.07 2.18
C GLY A 31 -36.86 1.52 3.59
N SER A 32 -35.87 0.65 3.82
CA SER A 32 -35.59 0.12 5.15
C SER A 32 -34.68 1.08 5.95
N THR A 33 -34.74 1.01 7.28
CA THR A 33 -33.92 1.82 8.20
C THR A 33 -33.04 0.93 9.08
N PRO A 34 -32.00 0.28 8.51
CA PRO A 34 -31.11 -0.58 9.27
C PRO A 34 -30.30 0.24 10.28
N ARG A 35 -29.95 -0.37 11.41
CA ARG A 35 -29.01 0.21 12.36
C ARG A 35 -27.58 0.02 11.83
N GLU A 36 -27.06 1.01 11.11
CA GLU A 36 -25.70 0.99 10.55
C GLU A 36 -24.66 1.43 11.59
N ILE A 37 -24.96 2.52 12.30
CA ILE A 37 -24.08 3.14 13.29
C ILE A 37 -24.48 2.70 14.69
N THR A 38 -23.57 2.01 15.35
CA THR A 38 -23.68 1.60 16.77
C THR A 38 -22.30 1.77 17.42
N SER A 39 -22.27 1.85 18.77
CA SER A 39 -20.99 1.88 19.48
C SER A 39 -20.12 0.68 19.13
N TYR A 40 -20.72 -0.49 18.90
CA TYR A 40 -20.02 -1.69 18.47
C TYR A 40 -19.39 -1.52 17.08
N SER A 41 -20.15 -1.05 16.08
CA SER A 41 -19.62 -0.92 14.72
C SER A 41 -18.48 0.11 14.65
N VAL A 42 -18.62 1.22 15.38
CA VAL A 42 -17.58 2.26 15.42
C VAL A 42 -16.34 1.77 16.17
N LEU A 43 -16.49 1.25 17.40
CA LEU A 43 -15.35 0.79 18.19
C LEU A 43 -14.59 -0.35 17.51
N LEU A 44 -15.30 -1.34 16.98
CA LEU A 44 -14.65 -2.44 16.28
C LEU A 44 -13.93 -1.95 15.01
N GLY A 45 -14.55 -1.03 14.25
CA GLY A 45 -13.90 -0.40 13.10
C GLY A 45 -12.62 0.33 13.49
N LEU A 46 -12.63 1.08 14.60
CA LEU A 46 -11.44 1.78 15.11
C LEU A 46 -10.34 0.81 15.59
N VAL A 47 -10.72 -0.26 16.29
CA VAL A 47 -9.75 -1.31 16.69
C VAL A 47 -9.10 -1.94 15.45
N MET A 48 -9.89 -2.26 14.43
CA MET A 48 -9.36 -2.76 13.15
C MET A 48 -8.44 -1.73 12.50
N THR A 49 -8.80 -0.44 12.53
CA THR A 49 -7.95 0.63 12.00
C THR A 49 -6.58 0.64 12.69
N VAL A 50 -6.51 0.57 14.00
CA VAL A 50 -5.22 0.55 14.75
C VAL A 50 -4.40 -0.67 14.37
N ILE A 51 -4.99 -1.86 14.46
CA ILE A 51 -4.32 -3.13 14.21
C ILE A 51 -3.73 -3.16 12.78
N PHE A 52 -4.57 -2.90 11.78
CA PHE A 52 -4.13 -2.98 10.39
C PHE A 52 -3.28 -1.80 9.94
N SER A 53 -3.39 -0.60 10.56
CA SER A 53 -2.45 0.50 10.32
C SER A 53 -1.04 0.15 10.79
N ALA A 54 -0.91 -0.43 11.98
CA ALA A 54 0.38 -0.86 12.50
C ALA A 54 1.02 -1.94 11.61
N ALA A 55 0.23 -2.95 11.23
CA ALA A 55 0.68 -4.02 10.35
C ALA A 55 1.10 -3.50 8.96
N ALA A 56 0.25 -2.68 8.34
CA ALA A 56 0.52 -2.13 7.02
C ALA A 56 1.75 -1.21 7.01
N ALA A 57 1.96 -0.40 8.07
CA ALA A 57 3.12 0.47 8.19
C ALA A 57 4.43 -0.33 8.28
N TYR A 58 4.48 -1.36 9.12
CA TYR A 58 5.67 -2.21 9.23
C TYR A 58 6.01 -2.90 7.91
N LEU A 59 5.03 -3.60 7.32
CA LEU A 59 5.26 -4.35 6.08
C LEU A 59 5.58 -3.42 4.90
N GLY A 60 4.88 -2.30 4.79
CA GLY A 60 5.11 -1.34 3.73
C GLY A 60 6.50 -0.68 3.82
N LEU A 61 6.99 -0.40 5.02
CA LEU A 61 8.36 0.08 5.23
C LEU A 61 9.42 -1.00 4.98
N LYS A 62 9.09 -2.27 5.24
CA LYS A 62 10.00 -3.39 5.00
C LYS A 62 10.11 -3.75 3.52
N VAL A 63 8.98 -3.86 2.81
CA VAL A 63 8.90 -4.42 1.44
C VAL A 63 8.55 -3.37 0.36
N GLY A 64 8.06 -2.20 0.76
CA GLY A 64 7.63 -1.14 -0.17
C GLY A 64 6.27 -1.39 -0.81
N GLN A 65 5.50 -2.34 -0.29
CA GLN A 65 4.14 -2.64 -0.73
C GLN A 65 3.18 -2.55 0.46
N VAL A 66 2.11 -1.81 0.28
CA VAL A 66 1.02 -1.74 1.27
C VAL A 66 -0.08 -2.67 0.81
N PHE A 67 -0.51 -3.57 1.68
CA PHE A 67 -1.67 -4.39 1.40
C PHE A 67 -2.94 -3.70 1.91
N GLU A 68 -4.00 -3.81 1.13
CA GLU A 68 -5.30 -3.29 1.54
C GLU A 68 -6.03 -4.33 2.40
N ALA A 69 -6.42 -3.92 3.60
CA ALA A 69 -6.98 -4.83 4.60
C ALA A 69 -8.52 -4.96 4.49
N ALA A 70 -9.15 -4.46 3.43
CA ALA A 70 -10.60 -4.43 3.28
C ALA A 70 -11.24 -5.82 3.42
N ILE A 71 -10.69 -6.83 2.74
CA ILE A 71 -11.19 -8.21 2.80
C ILE A 71 -10.97 -8.84 4.18
N PRO A 72 -9.75 -8.83 4.78
CA PRO A 72 -9.55 -9.34 6.14
C PRO A 72 -10.45 -8.67 7.17
N ILE A 73 -10.63 -7.37 7.10
CA ILE A 73 -11.51 -6.63 8.01
C ILE A 73 -12.96 -7.05 7.83
N ALA A 74 -13.44 -7.22 6.59
CA ALA A 74 -14.78 -7.70 6.30
C ALA A 74 -15.02 -9.10 6.91
N ILE A 75 -14.07 -10.02 6.76
CA ILE A 75 -14.13 -11.37 7.32
C ILE A 75 -14.20 -11.32 8.85
N LEU A 76 -13.35 -10.50 9.48
CA LEU A 76 -13.34 -10.34 10.94
C LEU A 76 -14.65 -9.70 11.43
N ALA A 77 -15.16 -8.68 10.74
CA ALA A 77 -16.41 -8.02 11.09
C ALA A 77 -17.60 -9.01 11.10
N VAL A 78 -17.73 -9.79 10.03
CA VAL A 78 -18.79 -10.79 9.91
C VAL A 78 -18.56 -11.96 10.89
N GLY A 79 -17.32 -12.44 11.01
CA GLY A 79 -16.97 -13.55 11.91
C GLY A 79 -17.21 -13.24 13.38
N ILE A 80 -16.78 -12.08 13.86
CA ILE A 80 -17.02 -11.63 15.24
C ILE A 80 -18.53 -11.42 15.48
N GLY A 81 -19.25 -10.84 14.50
CA GLY A 81 -20.70 -10.71 14.56
C GLY A 81 -21.40 -12.07 14.73
N THR A 82 -20.97 -13.06 13.97
CA THR A 82 -21.49 -14.44 14.04
C THR A 82 -21.22 -15.10 15.41
N ILE A 83 -19.98 -15.00 15.90
CA ILE A 83 -19.61 -15.60 17.22
C ILE A 83 -20.36 -14.91 18.37
N THR A 84 -20.58 -13.60 18.28
CA THR A 84 -21.32 -12.86 19.30
C THR A 84 -22.84 -13.00 19.18
N GLY A 85 -23.33 -13.83 18.25
CA GLY A 85 -24.78 -14.14 18.08
C GLY A 85 -25.61 -12.95 17.61
N ARG A 86 -24.99 -11.93 17.02
CA ARG A 86 -25.66 -10.73 16.54
C ARG A 86 -26.35 -10.98 15.19
N ARG A 87 -27.57 -10.48 15.03
CA ARG A 87 -28.37 -10.64 13.81
C ARG A 87 -28.46 -9.30 13.05
N ASN A 88 -28.73 -9.38 11.75
CA ASN A 88 -28.93 -8.21 10.87
C ASN A 88 -27.75 -7.21 10.89
N MET A 89 -26.53 -7.76 10.82
CA MET A 89 -25.30 -6.99 10.99
C MET A 89 -24.75 -6.38 9.70
N LEU A 90 -25.35 -6.66 8.52
CA LEU A 90 -24.78 -6.29 7.22
C LEU A 90 -24.41 -4.81 7.14
N GLY A 91 -25.32 -3.90 7.51
CA GLY A 91 -25.06 -2.46 7.51
C GLY A 91 -23.97 -2.06 8.50
N GLN A 92 -23.91 -2.70 9.69
CA GLN A 92 -22.85 -2.45 10.67
C GLN A 92 -21.50 -2.97 10.17
N ASN A 93 -21.46 -4.13 9.52
CA ASN A 93 -20.24 -4.71 8.98
C ASN A 93 -19.63 -3.84 7.87
N VAL A 94 -20.47 -3.19 7.04
CA VAL A 94 -20.01 -2.20 6.05
C VAL A 94 -19.34 -1.01 6.73
N ILE A 95 -19.91 -0.52 7.84
CA ILE A 95 -19.31 0.61 8.60
C ILE A 95 -18.00 0.17 9.25
N ILE A 96 -17.93 -1.03 9.85
CA ILE A 96 -16.69 -1.58 10.42
C ILE A 96 -15.61 -1.67 9.35
N GLN A 97 -15.96 -2.23 8.17
CA GLN A 97 -15.05 -2.37 7.05
C GLN A 97 -14.58 -0.99 6.54
N SER A 98 -15.50 -0.05 6.33
CA SER A 98 -15.15 1.28 5.82
C SER A 98 -14.28 2.09 6.78
N ILE A 99 -14.53 2.05 8.10
CA ILE A 99 -13.66 2.68 9.09
C ILE A 99 -12.30 1.98 9.12
N GLY A 100 -12.29 0.64 9.18
CA GLY A 100 -11.08 -0.16 9.24
C GLY A 100 -10.19 -0.02 8.01
N ALA A 101 -10.76 0.13 6.82
CA ALA A 101 -10.04 0.33 5.57
C ALA A 101 -9.26 1.67 5.51
N CYS A 102 -9.48 2.61 6.46
CA CYS A 102 -8.60 3.76 6.62
C CYS A 102 -7.14 3.35 6.89
N SER A 103 -6.92 2.18 7.46
CA SER A 103 -5.60 1.66 7.79
C SER A 103 -4.67 1.61 6.56
N GLY A 104 -5.06 0.93 5.49
CA GLY A 104 -4.24 0.79 4.29
C GLY A 104 -4.00 2.11 3.57
N VAL A 105 -5.06 2.89 3.38
CA VAL A 105 -4.98 4.13 2.56
C VAL A 105 -4.18 5.25 3.23
N ILE A 106 -4.32 5.44 4.56
CA ILE A 106 -3.54 6.45 5.29
C ILE A 106 -2.08 6.02 5.36
N VAL A 107 -1.83 4.75 5.65
CA VAL A 107 -0.48 4.21 5.71
C VAL A 107 0.22 4.34 4.36
N ALA A 108 -0.41 3.95 3.24
CA ALA A 108 0.19 4.07 1.92
C ALA A 108 0.59 5.51 1.59
N GLY A 109 -0.26 6.48 1.95
CA GLY A 109 0.06 7.89 1.78
C GLY A 109 1.27 8.35 2.60
N ALA A 110 1.31 7.97 3.88
CA ALA A 110 2.33 8.43 4.81
C ALA A 110 3.71 7.79 4.56
N ILE A 111 3.76 6.45 4.44
CA ILE A 111 5.04 5.73 4.41
C ILE A 111 5.79 5.83 3.07
N PHE A 112 5.15 6.28 2.01
CA PHE A 112 5.83 6.45 0.72
C PHE A 112 6.63 7.75 0.65
N THR A 113 6.34 8.72 1.52
CA THR A 113 6.97 10.04 1.51
C THR A 113 7.68 10.39 2.80
N LEU A 114 6.98 10.31 3.94
CA LEU A 114 7.46 10.88 5.20
C LEU A 114 8.73 10.24 5.76
N PRO A 115 9.00 8.93 5.63
CA PRO A 115 10.28 8.34 6.03
C PRO A 115 11.47 8.92 5.28
N ALA A 116 11.25 9.51 4.09
CA ALA A 116 12.30 10.19 3.34
C ALA A 116 12.91 11.38 4.10
N LEU A 117 12.16 12.00 5.03
CA LEU A 117 12.69 13.03 5.91
C LEU A 117 13.88 12.49 6.72
N TYR A 118 13.71 11.32 7.34
CA TYR A 118 14.79 10.67 8.11
C TYR A 118 15.94 10.22 7.22
N ILE A 119 15.64 9.68 6.01
CA ILE A 119 16.65 9.27 5.02
C ILE A 119 17.50 10.46 4.56
N LEU A 120 16.92 11.65 4.46
CA LEU A 120 17.58 12.89 4.11
C LEU A 120 18.32 13.56 5.29
N GLY A 121 18.33 12.93 6.47
CA GLY A 121 18.93 13.51 7.67
C GLY A 121 18.14 14.70 8.23
N LEU A 122 16.84 14.76 7.94
CA LEU A 122 15.93 15.77 8.45
C LEU A 122 15.14 15.19 9.63
N GLU A 123 14.95 15.99 10.67
CA GLU A 123 14.11 15.58 11.79
C GLU A 123 12.63 15.79 11.45
N ALA A 124 11.83 14.75 11.60
CA ALA A 124 10.38 14.83 11.47
C ALA A 124 9.73 14.65 12.85
N SER A 125 8.94 15.63 13.26
CA SER A 125 8.17 15.54 14.50
C SER A 125 6.92 14.67 14.33
N PHE A 126 6.43 14.09 15.45
CA PHE A 126 5.14 13.39 15.46
C PHE A 126 4.02 14.24 14.86
N LEU A 127 3.99 15.53 15.21
CA LEU A 127 2.96 16.46 14.75
C LEU A 127 3.00 16.66 13.22
N GLN A 128 4.19 16.74 12.63
CA GLN A 128 4.36 16.88 11.18
C GLN A 128 3.86 15.64 10.43
N ILE A 129 4.20 14.44 10.91
CA ILE A 129 3.74 13.19 10.32
C ILE A 129 2.22 13.03 10.48
N PHE A 130 1.72 13.26 11.68
CA PHE A 130 0.29 13.18 12.00
C PHE A 130 -0.54 14.16 11.17
N LEU A 131 -0.21 15.46 11.21
CA LEU A 131 -0.98 16.49 10.50
C LEU A 131 -0.92 16.30 8.99
N SER A 132 0.24 15.95 8.43
CA SER A 132 0.38 15.66 7.00
C SER A 132 -0.58 14.55 6.56
N SER A 133 -0.61 13.45 7.31
CA SER A 133 -1.48 12.31 7.02
C SER A 133 -2.96 12.62 7.27
N PHE A 134 -3.27 13.30 8.37
CA PHE A 134 -4.66 13.63 8.73
C PHE A 134 -5.29 14.64 7.78
N ILE A 135 -4.59 15.73 7.47
CA ILE A 135 -5.07 16.74 6.52
C ILE A 135 -5.26 16.10 5.14
N GLY A 136 -4.26 15.34 4.68
CA GLY A 136 -4.35 14.61 3.41
C GLY A 136 -5.57 13.71 3.36
N GLY A 137 -5.78 12.88 4.38
CA GLY A 137 -6.95 12.00 4.47
C GLY A 137 -8.28 12.76 4.45
N CYS A 138 -8.40 13.86 5.20
CA CYS A 138 -9.58 14.71 5.19
C CYS A 138 -9.85 15.34 3.81
N LEU A 139 -8.82 15.89 3.16
CA LEU A 139 -8.94 16.45 1.81
C LEU A 139 -9.35 15.37 0.80
N GLY A 140 -8.79 14.16 0.89
CA GLY A 140 -9.15 13.04 0.02
C GLY A 140 -10.62 12.67 0.11
N ILE A 141 -11.19 12.61 1.32
CA ILE A 141 -12.62 12.37 1.53
C ILE A 141 -13.46 13.51 0.94
N LEU A 142 -13.16 14.76 1.34
CA LEU A 142 -13.96 15.92 0.98
C LEU A 142 -13.98 16.18 -0.53
N LEU A 143 -12.84 16.03 -1.21
CA LEU A 143 -12.72 16.24 -2.64
C LEU A 143 -13.29 15.10 -3.48
N LEU A 144 -13.43 13.89 -2.91
CA LEU A 144 -14.02 12.74 -3.61
C LEU A 144 -15.55 12.75 -3.59
N ILE A 145 -16.20 13.13 -2.47
CA ILE A 145 -17.65 13.02 -2.29
C ILE A 145 -18.46 13.62 -3.46
N PRO A 146 -18.10 14.80 -4.03
CA PRO A 146 -18.83 15.35 -5.17
C PRO A 146 -18.88 14.43 -6.39
N PHE A 147 -17.88 13.56 -6.57
CA PHE A 147 -17.77 12.64 -7.70
C PHE A 147 -18.35 11.24 -7.42
N ARG A 148 -18.79 10.97 -6.18
CA ARG A 148 -19.31 9.64 -5.78
C ARG A 148 -20.39 9.13 -6.72
N LYS A 149 -21.43 9.95 -7.00
CA LYS A 149 -22.56 9.53 -7.83
C LYS A 149 -22.10 9.11 -9.22
N TYR A 150 -21.19 9.86 -9.81
CA TYR A 150 -20.63 9.53 -11.12
C TYR A 150 -19.95 8.16 -11.12
N PHE A 151 -18.97 7.94 -10.22
CA PHE A 151 -18.19 6.68 -10.22
C PHE A 151 -19.02 5.48 -9.79
N VAL A 152 -19.89 5.65 -8.80
CA VAL A 152 -20.56 4.54 -8.12
C VAL A 152 -21.89 4.19 -8.78
N LYS A 153 -22.70 5.21 -9.17
CA LYS A 153 -24.05 5.04 -9.73
C LYS A 153 -24.07 5.16 -11.25
N ASP A 154 -23.59 6.28 -11.81
CA ASP A 154 -23.74 6.57 -13.25
C ASP A 154 -22.88 5.65 -14.12
N MET A 155 -21.72 5.20 -13.58
CA MET A 155 -20.83 4.22 -14.20
C MET A 155 -21.09 2.78 -13.72
N HIS A 156 -22.30 2.48 -13.24
CA HIS A 156 -22.68 1.15 -12.82
C HIS A 156 -22.52 0.13 -13.96
N GLY A 157 -21.83 -0.98 -13.67
CA GLY A 157 -21.55 -2.04 -14.64
C GLY A 157 -20.43 -1.72 -15.64
N LYS A 158 -20.03 -0.44 -15.79
CA LYS A 158 -18.91 -0.05 -16.68
C LYS A 158 -17.55 -0.21 -16.00
N TYR A 159 -17.50 0.00 -14.70
CA TYR A 159 -16.30 -0.17 -13.90
C TYR A 159 -16.38 -1.45 -13.07
N PRO A 160 -15.38 -2.35 -13.15
CA PRO A 160 -15.42 -3.67 -12.50
C PRO A 160 -15.27 -3.60 -10.98
N PHE A 161 -14.60 -2.59 -10.42
CA PHE A 161 -14.33 -2.47 -8.99
C PHE A 161 -13.89 -3.79 -8.34
N PRO A 162 -12.76 -4.40 -8.75
CA PRO A 162 -12.45 -5.79 -8.38
C PRO A 162 -12.33 -6.01 -6.88
N GLU A 163 -11.75 -5.06 -6.14
CA GLU A 163 -11.63 -5.15 -4.68
C GLU A 163 -12.99 -4.99 -3.97
N ALA A 164 -13.80 -4.01 -4.41
CA ALA A 164 -15.14 -3.83 -3.86
C ALA A 164 -16.01 -5.07 -4.10
N THR A 165 -15.88 -5.70 -5.26
CA THR A 165 -16.58 -6.94 -5.61
C THR A 165 -16.23 -8.05 -4.61
N ALA A 166 -14.93 -8.32 -4.43
CA ALA A 166 -14.47 -9.37 -3.52
C ALA A 166 -14.90 -9.10 -2.06
N THR A 167 -14.76 -7.86 -1.59
CA THR A 167 -15.16 -7.48 -0.23
C THR A 167 -16.67 -7.59 -0.03
N THR A 168 -17.46 -7.19 -1.03
CA THR A 168 -18.92 -7.26 -0.97
C THR A 168 -19.40 -8.71 -0.92
N GLU A 169 -18.79 -9.60 -1.71
CA GLU A 169 -19.10 -11.03 -1.68
C GLU A 169 -18.87 -11.62 -0.28
N VAL A 170 -17.77 -11.27 0.39
CA VAL A 170 -17.49 -11.69 1.77
C VAL A 170 -18.56 -11.17 2.74
N LEU A 171 -18.98 -9.92 2.61
CA LEU A 171 -19.97 -9.32 3.51
C LEU A 171 -21.37 -9.95 3.36
N VAL A 172 -21.74 -10.34 2.15
CA VAL A 172 -23.07 -10.94 1.85
C VAL A 172 -23.13 -12.43 2.21
N THR A 173 -22.06 -13.17 1.92
CA THR A 173 -22.05 -14.65 2.08
C THR A 173 -21.94 -15.14 3.52
N GLY A 174 -21.97 -14.30 4.50
CA GLY A 174 -21.89 -14.48 5.97
C GLY A 174 -21.94 -15.87 6.62
N GLU A 175 -22.52 -16.88 5.97
CA GLU A 175 -22.70 -18.25 6.51
C GLU A 175 -21.36 -18.97 6.78
N ASN A 176 -20.33 -18.72 5.98
CA ASN A 176 -19.00 -19.33 6.13
C ASN A 176 -17.97 -18.44 6.85
N ALA A 177 -18.35 -17.23 7.20
CA ALA A 177 -17.42 -16.25 7.79
C ALA A 177 -16.76 -16.72 9.08
N GLY A 178 -17.44 -17.50 9.90
CA GLY A 178 -16.86 -18.08 11.12
C GLY A 178 -15.71 -19.07 10.85
N LYS A 179 -15.81 -19.88 9.79
CA LYS A 179 -14.72 -20.78 9.36
C LYS A 179 -13.59 -20.02 8.71
N GLN A 180 -13.90 -19.03 7.87
CA GLN A 180 -12.92 -18.14 7.21
C GLN A 180 -12.15 -17.32 8.25
N MET A 181 -12.83 -16.77 9.26
CA MET A 181 -12.19 -16.05 10.36
C MET A 181 -11.27 -16.97 11.17
N LYS A 182 -11.69 -18.21 11.51
CA LYS A 182 -10.82 -19.16 12.21
C LYS A 182 -9.56 -19.45 11.39
N LEU A 183 -9.69 -19.64 10.08
CA LEU A 183 -8.56 -19.88 9.19
C LEU A 183 -7.62 -18.65 9.14
N LEU A 184 -8.18 -17.45 8.98
CA LEU A 184 -7.43 -16.20 8.96
C LEU A 184 -6.65 -15.98 10.27
N VAL A 185 -7.28 -16.17 11.42
CA VAL A 185 -6.65 -16.02 12.73
C VAL A 185 -5.61 -17.12 12.98
N ALA A 186 -5.92 -18.37 12.66
CA ALA A 186 -4.98 -19.47 12.84
C ALA A 186 -3.74 -19.31 11.97
N SER A 187 -3.90 -18.97 10.69
CA SER A 187 -2.77 -18.68 9.80
C SER A 187 -2.00 -17.42 10.25
N GLY A 188 -2.71 -16.41 10.76
CA GLY A 188 -2.10 -15.21 11.34
C GLY A 188 -1.23 -15.52 12.56
N LEU A 189 -1.68 -16.42 13.42
CA LEU A 189 -0.88 -16.90 14.56
C LEU A 189 0.34 -17.70 14.09
N VAL A 190 0.18 -18.61 13.12
CA VAL A 190 1.29 -19.41 12.59
C VAL A 190 2.35 -18.53 11.93
N GLY A 191 1.96 -17.68 10.96
CA GLY A 191 2.87 -16.77 10.27
C GLY A 191 3.46 -15.72 11.21
N GLY A 192 2.63 -15.18 12.13
CA GLY A 192 3.06 -14.20 13.11
C GLY A 192 4.09 -14.76 14.09
N LEU A 193 3.84 -15.92 14.68
CA LEU A 193 4.81 -16.57 15.57
C LEU A 193 6.11 -16.92 14.84
N TYR A 194 6.01 -17.38 13.60
CA TYR A 194 7.17 -17.66 12.76
C TYR A 194 8.05 -16.41 12.59
N ASP A 195 7.47 -15.29 12.14
CA ASP A 195 8.21 -14.03 11.94
C ASP A 195 8.67 -13.40 13.26
N PHE A 196 7.91 -13.60 14.36
CA PHE A 196 8.27 -13.12 15.69
C PHE A 196 9.50 -13.83 16.26
N ILE A 197 9.59 -15.14 16.09
CA ILE A 197 10.75 -15.94 16.55
C ILE A 197 12.01 -15.48 15.82
N VAL A 198 11.93 -15.29 14.51
CA VAL A 198 13.05 -14.78 13.72
C VAL A 198 13.46 -13.37 14.17
N GLY A 199 12.51 -12.45 14.23
CA GLY A 199 12.78 -11.03 14.46
C GLY A 199 13.18 -10.71 15.90
N THR A 200 12.67 -11.47 16.89
CA THR A 200 12.88 -11.18 18.31
C THR A 200 13.96 -12.04 18.93
N PHE A 201 13.97 -13.35 18.65
CA PHE A 201 14.90 -14.29 19.25
C PHE A 201 16.09 -14.65 18.36
N GLY A 202 15.99 -14.46 17.04
CA GLY A 202 17.05 -14.78 16.10
C GLY A 202 17.41 -16.28 16.05
N TRP A 203 16.43 -17.18 16.28
CA TRP A 203 16.69 -18.63 16.28
C TRP A 203 17.11 -19.16 14.92
N TRP A 204 16.72 -18.49 13.85
CA TRP A 204 17.27 -18.69 12.50
C TRP A 204 17.36 -17.36 11.77
N THR A 205 18.10 -17.31 10.67
CA THR A 205 18.35 -16.08 9.93
C THR A 205 17.14 -15.67 9.10
N GLU A 206 16.84 -14.37 9.06
CA GLU A 206 15.79 -13.83 8.22
C GLU A 206 16.17 -13.84 6.73
N ASN A 207 17.47 -13.72 6.42
CA ASN A 207 17.98 -13.68 5.06
C ASN A 207 19.00 -14.79 4.86
N VAL A 208 18.77 -15.64 3.85
CA VAL A 208 19.69 -16.69 3.45
C VAL A 208 20.41 -16.27 2.17
N SER A 209 21.71 -16.55 2.09
CA SER A 209 22.55 -16.19 0.96
C SER A 209 23.32 -17.41 0.42
N THR A 210 23.64 -17.40 -0.87
CA THR A 210 24.53 -18.39 -1.48
C THR A 210 25.94 -18.38 -0.87
N ARG A 211 26.33 -17.31 -0.15
CA ARG A 211 27.59 -17.26 0.62
C ARG A 211 27.68 -18.30 1.74
N LEU A 212 26.57 -18.95 2.10
CA LEU A 212 26.55 -20.08 3.03
C LEU A 212 27.44 -21.23 2.57
N ALA A 213 27.61 -21.41 1.26
CA ALA A 213 28.49 -22.41 0.67
C ALA A 213 29.76 -21.76 0.10
N ASP A 214 30.92 -22.44 0.25
CA ASP A 214 32.22 -21.91 -0.19
C ASP A 214 32.22 -21.47 -1.66
N TRP A 215 31.59 -22.26 -2.54
CA TRP A 215 31.45 -21.90 -3.96
C TRP A 215 30.67 -20.60 -4.18
N GLY A 216 29.68 -20.35 -3.34
CA GLY A 216 28.86 -19.13 -3.43
C GLY A 216 29.61 -17.91 -2.90
N ALA A 217 30.45 -18.04 -1.89
CA ALA A 217 31.37 -17.00 -1.43
C ALA A 217 32.35 -16.60 -2.55
N VAL A 218 32.94 -17.57 -3.22
CA VAL A 218 33.84 -17.34 -4.37
C VAL A 218 33.10 -16.64 -5.53
N LEU A 219 31.86 -17.02 -5.83
CA LEU A 219 31.05 -16.35 -6.84
C LEU A 219 30.77 -14.88 -6.50
N ALA A 220 30.47 -14.60 -5.24
CA ALA A 220 30.21 -13.25 -4.77
C ALA A 220 31.46 -12.35 -4.82
N GLU A 221 32.61 -12.85 -4.43
CA GLU A 221 33.86 -12.09 -4.42
C GLU A 221 34.42 -11.88 -5.83
N LYS A 222 34.55 -12.96 -6.60
CA LYS A 222 35.24 -12.95 -7.90
C LYS A 222 34.36 -12.45 -9.03
N TYR A 223 33.10 -12.89 -9.07
CA TYR A 223 32.18 -12.60 -10.18
C TYR A 223 31.07 -11.62 -9.81
N LYS A 224 31.07 -11.13 -8.56
CA LYS A 224 30.03 -10.23 -8.05
C LYS A 224 28.61 -10.83 -8.15
N LEU A 225 28.50 -12.15 -8.18
CA LEU A 225 27.24 -12.90 -8.26
C LEU A 225 26.83 -13.37 -6.87
N VAL A 226 25.67 -12.96 -6.41
CA VAL A 226 25.08 -13.40 -5.14
C VAL A 226 23.59 -13.62 -5.30
N PHE A 227 23.07 -14.72 -4.74
CA PHE A 227 21.65 -14.96 -4.61
C PHE A 227 21.27 -14.85 -3.13
N LYS A 228 20.17 -14.15 -2.85
CA LYS A 228 19.64 -13.95 -1.50
C LYS A 228 18.13 -14.13 -1.48
N VAL A 229 17.61 -14.67 -0.38
CA VAL A 229 16.17 -14.81 -0.16
C VAL A 229 15.83 -14.48 1.30
N ASN A 230 14.80 -13.68 1.51
CA ASN A 230 14.20 -13.46 2.82
C ASN A 230 13.23 -14.59 3.13
N THR A 231 13.29 -15.13 4.34
CA THR A 231 12.51 -16.29 4.76
C THR A 231 11.21 -15.92 5.49
N GLY A 232 10.79 -14.64 5.46
CA GLY A 232 9.63 -14.14 6.18
C GLY A 232 8.29 -14.68 5.65
N ALA A 233 7.41 -15.11 6.55
CA ALA A 233 6.09 -15.61 6.21
C ALA A 233 5.17 -14.52 5.64
N ALA A 234 5.26 -13.29 6.15
CA ALA A 234 4.48 -12.16 5.64
C ALA A 234 4.80 -11.83 4.18
N VAL A 235 6.08 -11.86 3.79
CA VAL A 235 6.51 -11.58 2.41
C VAL A 235 6.11 -12.71 1.46
N LEU A 236 6.17 -13.96 1.91
CA LEU A 236 5.63 -15.12 1.17
C LEU A 236 4.13 -14.96 0.91
N GLY A 237 3.35 -14.59 1.93
CA GLY A 237 1.92 -14.32 1.81
C GLY A 237 1.63 -13.20 0.81
N LEU A 238 2.40 -12.11 0.84
CA LEU A 238 2.26 -11.01 -0.11
C LEU A 238 2.48 -11.50 -1.55
N GLY A 239 3.49 -12.33 -1.79
CA GLY A 239 3.75 -12.94 -3.10
C GLY A 239 2.58 -13.78 -3.61
N TYR A 240 1.90 -14.53 -2.71
CA TYR A 240 0.71 -15.29 -3.07
C TYR A 240 -0.43 -14.40 -3.56
N ILE A 241 -0.69 -13.28 -2.87
CA ILE A 241 -1.75 -12.33 -3.23
C ILE A 241 -1.45 -11.61 -4.54
N ILE A 242 -0.23 -11.14 -4.72
CA ILE A 242 0.23 -10.46 -5.95
C ILE A 242 0.12 -11.40 -7.16
N GLY A 243 0.37 -12.68 -6.96
CA GLY A 243 0.28 -13.70 -7.99
C GLY A 243 1.50 -13.77 -8.91
N LEU A 244 1.62 -14.93 -9.60
CA LEU A 244 2.80 -15.27 -10.39
C LEU A 244 3.14 -14.26 -11.50
N PRO A 245 2.19 -13.77 -12.33
CA PRO A 245 2.56 -12.88 -13.45
C PRO A 245 3.23 -11.59 -12.98
N TYR A 246 2.69 -10.96 -11.94
CA TYR A 246 3.23 -9.69 -11.43
C TYR A 246 4.53 -9.90 -10.66
N ALA A 247 4.62 -10.94 -9.83
CA ALA A 247 5.83 -11.33 -9.12
C ALA A 247 6.98 -11.65 -10.09
N THR A 248 6.69 -12.31 -11.22
CA THR A 248 7.70 -12.60 -12.26
C THR A 248 8.27 -11.32 -12.88
N ILE A 249 7.45 -10.31 -13.14
CA ILE A 249 7.91 -9.03 -13.69
C ILE A 249 8.84 -8.31 -12.69
N ILE A 250 8.46 -8.28 -11.41
CA ILE A 250 9.32 -7.71 -10.34
C ILE A 250 10.66 -8.45 -10.29
N CYS A 251 10.61 -9.78 -10.25
CA CYS A 251 11.84 -10.59 -10.17
C CYS A 251 12.69 -10.50 -11.43
N ALA A 252 12.10 -10.31 -12.61
CA ALA A 252 12.85 -10.09 -13.85
C ALA A 252 13.71 -8.81 -13.75
N GLY A 253 13.16 -7.73 -13.17
CA GLY A 253 13.93 -6.52 -12.86
C GLY A 253 15.10 -6.79 -11.90
N SER A 254 14.86 -7.57 -10.83
CA SER A 254 15.92 -7.97 -9.90
C SER A 254 16.99 -8.84 -10.57
N PHE A 255 16.59 -9.80 -11.40
CA PHE A 255 17.54 -10.68 -12.09
C PHE A 255 18.40 -9.91 -13.08
N LEU A 256 17.83 -8.96 -13.82
CA LEU A 256 18.60 -8.08 -14.69
C LEU A 256 19.68 -7.34 -13.92
N VAL A 257 19.37 -6.82 -12.74
CA VAL A 257 20.31 -6.07 -11.92
C VAL A 257 21.36 -6.98 -11.28
N TRP A 258 20.94 -8.01 -10.54
CA TRP A 258 21.83 -8.80 -9.70
C TRP A 258 22.65 -9.86 -10.48
N PHE A 259 22.16 -10.32 -11.61
CA PHE A 259 22.85 -11.35 -12.39
C PHE A 259 23.43 -10.84 -13.72
N VAL A 260 23.11 -9.60 -14.13
CA VAL A 260 23.66 -9.03 -15.35
C VAL A 260 24.38 -7.72 -15.05
N ILE A 261 23.71 -6.69 -14.54
CA ILE A 261 24.29 -5.35 -14.40
C ILE A 261 25.42 -5.33 -13.36
N VAL A 262 25.20 -5.83 -12.16
CA VAL A 262 26.19 -5.83 -11.08
C VAL A 262 27.46 -6.62 -11.48
N PRO A 263 27.38 -7.84 -12.00
CA PRO A 263 28.55 -8.56 -12.50
C PRO A 263 29.27 -7.87 -13.64
N LEU A 264 28.52 -7.30 -14.62
CA LEU A 264 29.13 -6.58 -15.75
C LEU A 264 29.91 -5.35 -15.30
N ILE A 265 29.38 -4.57 -14.35
CA ILE A 265 30.09 -3.41 -13.78
C ILE A 265 31.36 -3.87 -13.06
N GLY A 266 31.25 -4.93 -12.24
CA GLY A 266 32.39 -5.52 -11.54
C GLY A 266 33.49 -6.01 -12.49
N TYR A 267 33.12 -6.55 -13.65
CA TYR A 267 34.05 -7.08 -14.62
C TYR A 267 34.68 -6.00 -15.51
N PHE A 268 33.88 -5.05 -16.05
CA PHE A 268 34.37 -4.07 -17.02
C PHE A 268 34.97 -2.81 -16.42
N ALA A 269 34.63 -2.48 -15.18
CA ALA A 269 35.07 -1.25 -14.54
C ALA A 269 35.80 -1.45 -13.18
N PRO A 270 36.67 -2.47 -12.99
CA PRO A 270 37.24 -2.81 -11.68
C PRO A 270 38.10 -1.68 -11.07
N GLY A 271 38.72 -0.84 -11.89
CA GLY A 271 39.58 0.28 -11.46
C GLY A 271 38.85 1.59 -11.21
N MET A 272 37.54 1.67 -11.45
CA MET A 272 36.78 2.89 -11.25
C MET A 272 36.54 3.14 -9.76
N THR A 273 36.94 4.29 -9.26
CA THR A 273 36.82 4.66 -7.83
C THR A 273 35.53 5.43 -7.60
N GLN A 274 34.79 5.06 -6.55
CA GLN A 274 33.54 5.72 -6.18
C GLN A 274 33.41 5.82 -4.66
N ALA A 275 32.72 6.84 -4.19
CA ALA A 275 32.39 6.99 -2.77
C ALA A 275 31.31 5.95 -2.37
N VAL A 276 31.59 5.18 -1.32
CA VAL A 276 30.69 4.16 -0.76
C VAL A 276 30.44 4.54 0.71
N GLY A 277 29.56 5.52 0.94
CA GLY A 277 29.27 6.03 2.29
C GLY A 277 30.18 7.17 2.74
N ASP A 278 30.03 7.61 3.98
CA ASP A 278 30.65 8.83 4.53
C ASP A 278 32.21 8.76 4.53
N GLY A 279 32.81 9.34 3.50
CA GLY A 279 34.26 9.50 3.41
C GLY A 279 35.06 8.30 2.94
N VAL A 280 34.42 7.16 2.61
CA VAL A 280 35.09 5.95 2.10
C VAL A 280 34.96 5.90 0.57
N SER A 281 36.10 5.88 -0.13
CA SER A 281 36.15 5.65 -1.57
C SER A 281 36.77 4.29 -1.86
N LEU A 282 36.05 3.42 -2.57
CA LEU A 282 36.51 2.10 -2.99
C LEU A 282 36.59 2.02 -4.51
N THR A 283 37.50 1.19 -5.00
CA THR A 283 37.44 0.79 -6.41
C THR A 283 36.33 -0.25 -6.59
N VAL A 284 35.69 -0.28 -7.76
CA VAL A 284 34.61 -1.23 -8.07
C VAL A 284 35.07 -2.68 -7.86
N GLY A 285 36.34 -2.99 -8.13
CA GLY A 285 36.92 -4.29 -7.86
C GLY A 285 36.90 -4.68 -6.37
N GLN A 286 37.04 -3.70 -5.47
CA GLN A 286 37.01 -3.88 -4.01
C GLN A 286 35.59 -3.86 -3.43
N MET A 287 34.61 -3.31 -4.17
CA MET A 287 33.23 -3.23 -3.73
C MET A 287 32.60 -4.62 -3.60
N SER A 288 31.73 -4.80 -2.62
CA SER A 288 30.81 -5.93 -2.57
C SER A 288 29.76 -5.85 -3.67
N PRO A 289 29.09 -6.95 -4.04
CA PRO A 289 27.92 -6.89 -4.94
C PRO A 289 26.84 -5.92 -4.47
N GLU A 290 26.66 -5.80 -3.16
CA GLU A 290 25.72 -4.91 -2.51
C GLU A 290 26.08 -3.43 -2.69
N ASP A 291 27.38 -3.10 -2.59
CA ASP A 291 27.86 -1.73 -2.83
C ASP A 291 27.67 -1.33 -4.29
N ILE A 292 28.02 -2.23 -5.23
CA ILE A 292 27.81 -1.99 -6.67
C ILE A 292 26.30 -1.81 -6.95
N PHE A 293 25.46 -2.63 -6.33
CA PHE A 293 24.00 -2.47 -6.43
C PHE A 293 23.56 -1.10 -5.93
N ALA A 294 24.00 -0.67 -4.74
CA ALA A 294 23.58 0.58 -4.14
C ALA A 294 24.01 1.80 -4.96
N VAL A 295 25.26 1.80 -5.48
CA VAL A 295 25.85 2.95 -6.16
C VAL A 295 25.41 3.07 -7.63
N TYR A 296 25.30 1.94 -8.34
CA TYR A 296 25.06 1.95 -9.80
C TYR A 296 23.68 1.43 -10.21
N ALA A 297 23.25 0.33 -9.64
CA ALA A 297 22.05 -0.35 -10.11
C ALA A 297 20.75 0.24 -9.54
N ARG A 298 20.77 0.62 -8.27
CA ARG A 298 19.63 1.28 -7.62
C ARG A 298 19.21 2.59 -8.32
N PRO A 299 20.13 3.48 -8.75
CA PRO A 299 19.78 4.65 -9.57
C PRO A 299 19.06 4.33 -10.88
N LEU A 300 19.39 3.22 -11.55
CA LEU A 300 18.65 2.77 -12.73
C LEU A 300 17.18 2.49 -12.40
N GLY A 301 16.93 1.79 -11.28
CA GLY A 301 15.58 1.54 -10.77
C GLY A 301 14.81 2.84 -10.49
N ILE A 302 15.46 3.84 -9.88
CA ILE A 302 14.86 5.16 -9.61
C ILE A 302 14.43 5.84 -10.92
N GLY A 303 15.29 5.89 -11.91
CA GLY A 303 14.98 6.47 -13.23
C GLY A 303 13.80 5.75 -13.90
N GLY A 304 13.76 4.41 -13.79
CA GLY A 304 12.67 3.58 -14.28
C GLY A 304 11.34 3.86 -13.58
N ILE A 305 11.34 3.99 -12.24
CA ILE A 305 10.14 4.32 -11.44
C ILE A 305 9.63 5.72 -11.82
N ALA A 306 10.52 6.70 -11.94
CA ALA A 306 10.17 8.07 -12.31
C ALA A 306 9.49 8.12 -13.69
N MET A 307 10.09 7.49 -14.69
CA MET A 307 9.52 7.44 -16.04
C MET A 307 8.21 6.66 -16.09
N ALA A 308 8.10 5.55 -15.39
CA ALA A 308 6.86 4.78 -15.29
C ALA A 308 5.72 5.62 -14.66
N GLY A 309 6.04 6.44 -13.65
CA GLY A 309 5.11 7.40 -13.06
C GLY A 309 4.62 8.44 -14.10
N ILE A 310 5.54 9.05 -14.84
CA ILE A 310 5.22 10.02 -15.91
C ILE A 310 4.32 9.38 -16.98
N ILE A 311 4.68 8.18 -17.46
CA ILE A 311 3.88 7.44 -18.44
C ILE A 311 2.47 7.15 -17.90
N GLY A 312 2.35 6.77 -16.61
CA GLY A 312 1.07 6.52 -15.95
C GLY A 312 0.16 7.76 -16.00
N ILE A 313 0.70 8.94 -15.72
CA ILE A 313 -0.04 10.20 -15.78
C ILE A 313 -0.41 10.58 -17.21
N LEU A 314 0.52 10.45 -18.16
CA LEU A 314 0.22 10.74 -19.57
C LEU A 314 -0.90 9.84 -20.10
N ARG A 315 -0.91 8.55 -19.75
CA ARG A 315 -2.01 7.62 -20.08
C ARG A 315 -3.32 8.02 -19.41
N SER A 316 -3.27 8.62 -18.22
CA SER A 316 -4.44 9.07 -17.47
C SER A 316 -4.91 10.48 -17.86
N SER A 317 -4.22 11.18 -18.76
CA SER A 317 -4.54 12.56 -19.16
C SER A 317 -5.96 12.74 -19.68
N GLY A 318 -6.49 11.79 -20.45
CA GLY A 318 -7.89 11.79 -20.90
C GLY A 318 -8.90 11.61 -19.77
N ILE A 319 -8.51 10.95 -18.68
CA ILE A 319 -9.32 10.79 -17.46
C ILE A 319 -9.32 12.11 -16.68
N ILE A 320 -8.14 12.74 -16.54
CA ILE A 320 -7.99 14.05 -15.91
C ILE A 320 -8.87 15.09 -16.61
N GLY A 321 -8.82 15.15 -17.96
CA GLY A 321 -9.66 16.06 -18.72
C GLY A 321 -11.16 15.84 -18.51
N ARG A 322 -11.62 14.59 -18.45
CA ARG A 322 -13.02 14.26 -18.13
C ARG A 322 -13.39 14.62 -16.69
N ALA A 323 -12.51 14.38 -15.73
CA ALA A 323 -12.71 14.72 -14.33
C ALA A 323 -12.83 16.23 -14.11
N VAL A 324 -11.97 17.03 -14.76
CA VAL A 324 -12.06 18.51 -14.72
C VAL A 324 -13.38 19.00 -15.33
N LYS A 325 -13.80 18.45 -16.48
CA LYS A 325 -15.09 18.79 -17.11
C LYS A 325 -16.27 18.42 -16.20
N LEU A 326 -16.21 17.24 -15.55
CA LEU A 326 -17.24 16.79 -14.61
C LEU A 326 -17.32 17.71 -13.39
N ALA A 327 -16.16 18.06 -12.80
CA ALA A 327 -16.10 19.02 -11.70
C ALA A 327 -16.74 20.37 -12.07
N GLY A 328 -16.46 20.89 -13.26
CA GLY A 328 -17.09 22.12 -13.77
C GLY A 328 -18.62 22.00 -13.89
N THR A 329 -19.12 20.87 -14.36
CA THR A 329 -20.58 20.65 -14.50
C THR A 329 -21.27 20.45 -13.15
N GLU A 330 -20.65 19.75 -12.20
CA GLU A 330 -21.19 19.55 -10.84
C GLU A 330 -21.19 20.86 -10.02
N LEU A 331 -20.20 21.71 -10.17
CA LEU A 331 -20.14 23.01 -9.50
C LEU A 331 -21.15 24.01 -10.07
N THR A 332 -21.48 23.91 -11.36
CA THR A 332 -22.40 24.84 -12.05
C THR A 332 -23.82 24.29 -12.16
N GLY A 333 -24.02 22.98 -11.97
CA GLY A 333 -25.33 22.32 -12.08
C GLY A 333 -26.26 22.66 -10.92
N LYS A 334 -27.51 23.01 -11.23
CA LYS A 334 -28.60 23.13 -10.25
C LYS A 334 -28.91 21.71 -9.71
N ARG A 335 -28.39 21.35 -8.55
CA ARG A 335 -28.81 20.13 -7.84
C ARG A 335 -30.27 20.29 -7.43
N THR A 336 -31.12 19.36 -7.85
CA THR A 336 -32.45 19.14 -7.26
C THR A 336 -32.32 18.99 -5.74
N SER A 337 -33.21 19.61 -5.00
CA SER A 337 -33.22 19.70 -3.55
C SER A 337 -33.09 18.31 -2.90
N ALA A 338 -32.17 18.17 -1.95
CA ALA A 338 -31.80 16.94 -1.21
C ALA A 338 -32.97 16.29 -0.42
N ILE A 339 -34.18 16.79 -0.52
CA ILE A 339 -35.34 16.36 0.29
C ILE A 339 -35.97 15.09 -0.28
N ASP A 340 -35.88 14.83 -1.60
CA ASP A 340 -36.51 13.67 -2.27
C ASP A 340 -35.55 12.52 -2.60
N GLU A 341 -34.27 12.60 -2.19
CA GLU A 341 -33.33 11.52 -2.48
C GLU A 341 -33.50 10.33 -1.52
N PRO A 342 -33.51 9.07 -2.04
CA PRO A 342 -33.59 7.88 -1.20
C PRO A 342 -32.36 7.79 -0.28
N ARG A 343 -32.50 7.17 0.88
CA ARG A 343 -31.45 7.00 1.90
C ARG A 343 -30.12 6.55 1.30
N THR A 344 -30.16 5.61 0.37
CA THR A 344 -28.99 4.99 -0.29
C THR A 344 -28.25 5.92 -1.25
N GLN A 345 -28.75 7.14 -1.48
CA GLN A 345 -28.13 8.16 -2.34
C GLN A 345 -27.81 9.47 -1.60
N ARG A 346 -28.10 9.54 -0.30
CA ARG A 346 -27.87 10.75 0.50
C ARG A 346 -26.40 10.87 0.89
N ASP A 347 -25.74 11.89 0.37
CA ASP A 347 -24.37 12.30 0.72
C ASP A 347 -24.38 13.37 1.83
N LEU A 348 -23.20 13.74 2.33
CA LEU A 348 -23.00 14.95 3.11
C LEU A 348 -23.40 16.16 2.28
N SER A 349 -23.96 17.19 2.94
CA SER A 349 -24.40 18.40 2.22
C SER A 349 -23.23 19.12 1.59
N MET A 350 -23.44 19.70 0.40
CA MET A 350 -22.38 20.48 -0.28
C MET A 350 -21.88 21.65 0.57
N LYS A 351 -22.74 22.24 1.42
CA LYS A 351 -22.34 23.27 2.38
C LYS A 351 -21.30 22.74 3.38
N PHE A 352 -21.53 21.52 3.89
CA PHE A 352 -20.58 20.87 4.80
C PHE A 352 -19.26 20.56 4.09
N ILE A 353 -19.31 20.05 2.86
CA ILE A 353 -18.13 19.72 2.06
C ILE A 353 -17.32 20.98 1.77
N THR A 354 -17.95 22.05 1.28
CA THR A 354 -17.27 23.31 0.98
C THR A 354 -16.65 23.92 2.23
N LEU A 355 -17.41 23.99 3.33
CA LEU A 355 -16.87 24.46 4.62
C LEU A 355 -15.71 23.60 5.10
N GLY A 356 -15.83 22.26 4.99
CA GLY A 356 -14.78 21.31 5.35
C GLY A 356 -13.50 21.52 4.53
N VAL A 357 -13.62 21.73 3.22
CA VAL A 357 -12.46 22.04 2.35
C VAL A 357 -11.81 23.35 2.79
N ILE A 358 -12.59 24.41 3.04
CA ILE A 358 -12.05 25.71 3.50
C ILE A 358 -11.31 25.52 4.83
N VAL A 359 -11.92 24.83 5.80
CA VAL A 359 -11.29 24.55 7.11
C VAL A 359 -10.01 23.73 6.92
N ALA A 360 -10.02 22.69 6.10
CA ALA A 360 -8.84 21.89 5.82
C ALA A 360 -7.72 22.72 5.19
N LEU A 361 -8.02 23.62 4.25
CA LEU A 361 -7.04 24.52 3.64
C LEU A 361 -6.49 25.56 4.63
N VAL A 362 -7.34 26.10 5.51
CA VAL A 362 -6.88 27.01 6.59
C VAL A 362 -5.95 26.28 7.56
N VAL A 363 -6.33 25.06 7.98
CA VAL A 363 -5.46 24.24 8.84
C VAL A 363 -4.14 23.90 8.15
N THR A 364 -4.17 23.58 6.85
CA THR A 364 -2.96 23.34 6.04
C THR A 364 -2.08 24.59 5.99
N MET A 365 -2.68 25.76 5.78
CA MET A 365 -1.97 27.04 5.74
C MET A 365 -1.28 27.32 7.08
N LEU A 366 -1.99 27.17 8.20
CA LEU A 366 -1.42 27.36 9.54
C LEU A 366 -0.31 26.32 9.83
N PHE A 367 -0.54 25.06 9.45
CA PHE A 367 0.45 24.02 9.60
C PHE A 367 1.74 24.33 8.81
N PHE A 368 1.64 24.74 7.56
CA PHE A 368 2.81 25.09 6.75
C PHE A 368 3.50 26.35 7.28
N GLN A 369 2.74 27.35 7.69
CA GLN A 369 3.29 28.58 8.21
C GLN A 369 4.10 28.39 9.49
N PHE A 370 3.60 27.61 10.45
CA PHE A 370 4.19 27.52 11.78
C PHE A 370 5.07 26.29 12.00
N ASN A 371 5.02 25.29 11.11
CA ASN A 371 5.77 24.03 11.31
C ASN A 371 6.67 23.64 10.13
N VAL A 372 6.59 24.32 8.97
CA VAL A 372 7.30 23.88 7.77
C VAL A 372 8.10 25.00 7.10
N LEU A 373 7.47 26.13 6.76
CA LEU A 373 8.05 27.14 5.86
C LEU A 373 8.37 28.49 6.55
N PHE A 374 7.63 28.87 7.58
CA PHE A 374 7.79 30.11 8.34
C PHE A 374 7.75 31.41 7.49
N ASN A 375 7.22 31.34 6.27
CA ASN A 375 7.09 32.43 5.33
C ASN A 375 5.74 32.41 4.62
N TRP A 376 4.96 33.47 4.72
CA TRP A 376 3.59 33.56 4.19
C TRP A 376 3.51 33.41 2.66
N GLY A 377 4.50 33.98 1.93
CA GLY A 377 4.54 33.84 0.46
C GLY A 377 4.75 32.40 0.02
N HIS A 378 5.73 31.71 0.61
CA HIS A 378 6.02 30.32 0.31
C HIS A 378 4.88 29.40 0.76
N THR A 379 4.25 29.71 1.91
CA THR A 379 3.09 28.99 2.43
C THR A 379 1.91 29.06 1.48
N LEU A 380 1.61 30.25 0.94
CA LEU A 380 0.49 30.42 0.00
C LEU A 380 0.72 29.64 -1.31
N ILE A 381 1.94 29.67 -1.85
CA ILE A 381 2.30 28.91 -3.05
C ILE A 381 2.17 27.40 -2.78
N SER A 382 2.67 26.93 -1.64
CA SER A 382 2.58 25.53 -1.24
C SER A 382 1.12 25.07 -1.03
N LEU A 383 0.28 25.93 -0.45
CA LEU A 383 -1.15 25.68 -0.30
C LEU A 383 -1.84 25.53 -1.67
N LEU A 384 -1.49 26.39 -2.63
CA LEU A 384 -2.02 26.34 -3.99
C LEU A 384 -1.61 25.04 -4.70
N ILE A 385 -0.34 24.62 -4.54
CA ILE A 385 0.17 23.35 -5.05
C ILE A 385 -0.65 22.18 -4.48
N VAL A 386 -0.78 22.12 -3.15
CA VAL A 386 -1.55 21.06 -2.47
C VAL A 386 -2.96 21.01 -3.01
N PHE A 387 -3.65 22.14 -3.06
CA PHE A 387 -5.06 22.17 -3.49
C PHE A 387 -5.24 21.69 -4.94
N ILE A 388 -4.46 22.25 -5.88
CA ILE A 388 -4.57 21.92 -7.31
C ILE A 388 -4.23 20.45 -7.55
N ILE A 389 -3.09 19.99 -7.03
CA ILE A 389 -2.64 18.63 -7.30
C ILE A 389 -3.56 17.61 -6.61
N THR A 390 -3.98 17.87 -5.36
CA THR A 390 -4.89 16.98 -4.65
C THR A 390 -6.23 16.87 -5.38
N PHE A 391 -6.79 17.98 -5.83
CA PHE A 391 -8.05 17.99 -6.57
C PHE A 391 -7.98 17.17 -7.86
N LEU A 392 -6.92 17.35 -8.64
CA LEU A 392 -6.74 16.62 -9.90
C LEU A 392 -6.49 15.12 -9.64
N PHE A 393 -5.62 14.80 -8.70
CA PHE A 393 -5.16 13.44 -8.49
C PHE A 393 -6.16 12.56 -7.73
N THR A 394 -7.03 13.12 -6.87
CA THR A 394 -8.10 12.35 -6.21
C THR A 394 -9.05 11.73 -7.23
N THR A 395 -9.42 12.45 -8.27
CA THR A 395 -10.29 11.92 -9.33
C THR A 395 -9.60 10.86 -10.19
N VAL A 396 -8.31 11.03 -10.46
CA VAL A 396 -7.50 10.05 -11.18
C VAL A 396 -7.33 8.76 -10.38
N ALA A 397 -7.05 8.88 -9.08
CA ALA A 397 -6.92 7.73 -8.19
C ALA A 397 -8.23 6.94 -8.08
N ALA A 398 -9.36 7.64 -7.91
CA ALA A 398 -10.68 7.02 -7.88
C ALA A 398 -11.00 6.25 -9.17
N ASN A 399 -10.66 6.83 -10.34
CA ASN A 399 -10.87 6.17 -11.63
C ASN A 399 -9.96 4.94 -11.81
N ALA A 400 -8.69 5.05 -11.43
CA ALA A 400 -7.73 3.96 -11.54
C ALA A 400 -8.16 2.74 -10.71
N ILE A 401 -8.57 2.96 -9.45
CA ILE A 401 -9.08 1.89 -8.59
C ILE A 401 -10.38 1.29 -9.13
N ALA A 402 -11.30 2.11 -9.63
CA ALA A 402 -12.55 1.64 -10.18
C ALA A 402 -12.34 0.69 -11.38
N ILE A 403 -11.31 0.91 -12.18
CA ILE A 403 -11.01 0.11 -13.38
C ILE A 403 -10.07 -1.05 -13.08
N VAL A 404 -8.96 -0.79 -12.39
CA VAL A 404 -7.84 -1.74 -12.25
C VAL A 404 -7.83 -2.41 -10.88
N GLY A 405 -8.44 -1.80 -9.86
CA GLY A 405 -8.42 -2.27 -8.48
C GLY A 405 -7.09 -2.01 -7.74
N SER A 406 -6.17 -1.23 -8.34
CA SER A 406 -4.93 -0.82 -7.70
C SER A 406 -4.78 0.70 -7.68
N ASN A 407 -4.27 1.21 -6.57
CA ASN A 407 -4.06 2.63 -6.39
C ASN A 407 -2.68 3.04 -6.96
N PRO A 408 -2.59 3.97 -7.93
CA PRO A 408 -1.34 4.39 -8.55
C PRO A 408 -0.53 5.37 -7.67
N VAL A 409 -0.56 5.19 -6.35
CA VAL A 409 -0.02 6.11 -5.35
C VAL A 409 1.45 6.45 -5.59
N SER A 410 2.31 5.45 -5.79
CA SER A 410 3.76 5.66 -5.88
C SER A 410 4.17 6.54 -7.07
N GLY A 411 3.61 6.31 -8.25
CA GLY A 411 3.91 7.09 -9.45
C GLY A 411 3.41 8.53 -9.36
N MET A 412 2.17 8.71 -8.89
CA MET A 412 1.55 10.03 -8.73
C MET A 412 2.24 10.85 -7.63
N THR A 413 2.70 10.20 -6.57
CA THR A 413 3.48 10.84 -5.50
C THR A 413 4.81 11.36 -6.01
N LEU A 414 5.55 10.55 -6.77
CA LEU A 414 6.82 10.98 -7.35
C LEU A 414 6.63 12.20 -8.25
N MET A 415 5.58 12.22 -9.08
CA MET A 415 5.26 13.37 -9.91
C MET A 415 4.90 14.61 -9.07
N THR A 416 4.13 14.44 -8.00
CA THR A 416 3.84 15.51 -7.05
C THR A 416 5.12 16.12 -6.49
N LEU A 417 6.04 15.25 -6.06
CA LEU A 417 7.32 15.70 -5.49
C LEU A 417 8.19 16.42 -6.52
N LEU A 418 8.26 15.92 -7.76
CA LEU A 418 8.99 16.57 -8.84
C LEU A 418 8.42 17.97 -9.14
N LEU A 419 7.11 18.07 -9.34
CA LEU A 419 6.43 19.35 -9.60
C LEU A 419 6.61 20.33 -8.45
N THR A 420 6.39 19.86 -7.22
CA THR A 420 6.55 20.68 -6.01
C THR A 420 7.97 21.18 -5.88
N SER A 421 8.97 20.33 -6.09
CA SER A 421 10.39 20.70 -5.98
C SER A 421 10.79 21.74 -7.01
N VAL A 422 10.38 21.57 -8.26
CA VAL A 422 10.66 22.56 -9.32
C VAL A 422 10.05 23.91 -8.98
N VAL A 423 8.79 23.94 -8.50
CA VAL A 423 8.14 25.20 -8.12
C VAL A 423 8.79 25.83 -6.90
N LEU A 424 9.10 25.05 -5.85
CA LEU A 424 9.75 25.57 -4.64
C LEU A 424 11.13 26.15 -4.93
N VAL A 425 11.95 25.46 -5.73
CA VAL A 425 13.26 25.99 -6.16
C VAL A 425 13.08 27.26 -6.98
N GLY A 426 12.10 27.31 -7.88
CA GLY A 426 11.79 28.49 -8.69
C GLY A 426 11.39 29.73 -7.88
N VAL A 427 10.84 29.53 -6.67
CA VAL A 427 10.50 30.64 -5.73
C VAL A 427 11.55 30.84 -4.64
N GLY A 428 12.73 30.23 -4.77
CA GLY A 428 13.88 30.42 -3.87
C GLY A 428 13.86 29.54 -2.61
N VAL A 429 13.03 28.51 -2.55
CA VAL A 429 13.02 27.53 -1.43
C VAL A 429 13.80 26.30 -1.84
N SER A 430 15.03 26.16 -1.37
CA SER A 430 15.96 25.08 -1.68
C SER A 430 16.63 24.53 -0.42
N GLY A 431 17.51 23.54 -0.56
CA GLY A 431 18.23 22.91 0.54
C GLY A 431 17.30 22.19 1.53
N LYS A 432 17.72 22.11 2.80
CA LYS A 432 16.97 21.40 3.85
C LYS A 432 15.53 21.89 4.03
N PRO A 433 15.24 23.23 4.10
CA PRO A 433 13.86 23.70 4.19
C PRO A 433 13.01 23.30 2.98
N GLY A 434 13.59 23.37 1.77
CA GLY A 434 12.92 22.95 0.54
C GLY A 434 12.60 21.46 0.52
N MET A 435 13.54 20.61 0.92
CA MET A 435 13.33 19.16 1.03
C MET A 435 12.23 18.82 2.05
N THR A 436 12.27 19.47 3.23
CA THR A 436 11.22 19.27 4.26
C THR A 436 9.85 19.67 3.73
N ALA A 437 9.75 20.84 3.10
CA ALA A 437 8.49 21.32 2.53
C ALA A 437 7.97 20.37 1.44
N ALA A 438 8.83 19.97 0.50
CA ALA A 438 8.45 19.07 -0.59
C ALA A 438 7.94 17.72 -0.06
N MET A 439 8.63 17.11 0.93
CA MET A 439 8.23 15.84 1.50
C MET A 439 6.91 15.93 2.27
N ILE A 440 6.69 16.99 3.03
CA ILE A 440 5.42 17.18 3.76
C ILE A 440 4.27 17.45 2.78
N ILE A 441 4.46 18.30 1.76
CA ILE A 441 3.48 18.53 0.70
C ILE A 441 3.16 17.19 -0.01
N GLY A 442 4.21 16.45 -0.38
CA GLY A 442 4.06 15.12 -0.96
C GLY A 442 3.27 14.18 -0.07
N GLY A 443 3.51 14.18 1.23
CA GLY A 443 2.79 13.40 2.23
C GLY A 443 1.30 13.75 2.30
N VAL A 444 0.95 15.03 2.32
CA VAL A 444 -0.45 15.50 2.29
C VAL A 444 -1.15 15.04 1.01
N VAL A 445 -0.55 15.31 -0.16
CA VAL A 445 -1.13 14.95 -1.46
C VAL A 445 -1.23 13.43 -1.62
N CYS A 446 -0.17 12.70 -1.28
CA CYS A 446 -0.13 11.24 -1.38
C CYS A 446 -1.22 10.58 -0.52
N THR A 447 -1.40 11.07 0.71
CA THR A 447 -2.45 10.56 1.60
C THR A 447 -3.83 10.90 1.08
N ALA A 448 -4.02 12.08 0.50
CA ALA A 448 -5.30 12.48 -0.06
C ALA A 448 -5.70 11.60 -1.26
N LEU A 449 -4.80 11.38 -2.20
CA LEU A 449 -5.08 10.54 -3.37
C LEU A 449 -5.28 9.07 -3.00
N SER A 450 -4.50 8.56 -2.03
CA SER A 450 -4.66 7.20 -1.51
C SER A 450 -6.02 7.03 -0.84
N THR A 451 -6.40 7.99 0.01
CA THR A 451 -7.69 7.97 0.71
C THR A 451 -8.86 8.05 -0.28
N ALA A 452 -8.79 8.91 -1.28
CA ALA A 452 -9.84 9.02 -2.29
C ALA A 452 -10.00 7.70 -3.07
N GLY A 453 -8.89 7.08 -3.47
CA GLY A 453 -8.91 5.80 -4.17
C GLY A 453 -9.54 4.67 -3.36
N GLY A 454 -9.15 4.47 -2.10
CA GLY A 454 -9.75 3.44 -1.26
C GLY A 454 -11.19 3.77 -0.85
N PHE A 455 -11.50 5.04 -0.61
CA PHE A 455 -12.84 5.44 -0.18
C PHE A 455 -13.90 5.26 -1.27
N ILE A 456 -13.57 5.44 -2.56
CA ILE A 456 -14.53 5.16 -3.65
C ILE A 456 -14.89 3.66 -3.71
N THR A 457 -13.96 2.78 -3.33
CA THR A 457 -14.18 1.33 -3.18
C THR A 457 -15.20 1.05 -2.07
N ASP A 458 -15.04 1.66 -0.90
CA ASP A 458 -15.98 1.51 0.23
C ASP A 458 -17.38 2.03 -0.13
N LEU A 459 -17.46 3.16 -0.81
CA LEU A 459 -18.73 3.73 -1.27
C LEU A 459 -19.42 2.85 -2.32
N LYS A 460 -18.65 2.13 -3.15
CA LYS A 460 -19.20 1.14 -4.09
C LYS A 460 -19.74 -0.09 -3.35
N ILE A 461 -19.04 -0.58 -2.34
CA ILE A 461 -19.53 -1.64 -1.44
C ILE A 461 -20.86 -1.21 -0.81
N GLY A 462 -20.89 0.00 -0.26
CA GLY A 462 -22.08 0.56 0.35
C GLY A 462 -23.27 0.71 -0.62
N TYR A 463 -23.00 1.07 -1.86
CA TYR A 463 -24.00 1.16 -2.92
C TYR A 463 -24.61 -0.21 -3.25
N TRP A 464 -23.78 -1.23 -3.43
CA TRP A 464 -24.28 -2.58 -3.72
C TRP A 464 -25.05 -3.18 -2.55
N LEU A 465 -24.63 -2.92 -1.33
CA LEU A 465 -25.27 -3.45 -0.13
C LEU A 465 -26.44 -2.60 0.38
N GLY A 466 -26.56 -1.37 -0.08
CA GLY A 466 -27.66 -0.47 0.28
C GLY A 466 -27.47 0.25 1.61
N THR A 467 -26.23 0.54 2.01
CA THR A 467 -25.95 1.40 3.18
C THR A 467 -26.11 2.88 2.83
N THR A 468 -26.14 3.71 3.86
CA THR A 468 -26.28 5.17 3.73
C THR A 468 -24.92 5.81 3.48
N PRO A 469 -24.61 6.38 2.29
CA PRO A 469 -23.31 6.98 2.00
C PRO A 469 -22.91 8.03 3.03
N LYS A 470 -23.83 8.90 3.44
CA LYS A 470 -23.61 9.91 4.47
C LYS A 470 -23.02 9.34 5.77
N ASN A 471 -23.42 8.12 6.15
CA ASN A 471 -22.89 7.46 7.34
C ASN A 471 -21.44 7.01 7.13
N GLN A 472 -21.12 6.40 5.97
CA GLN A 472 -19.74 6.04 5.64
C GLN A 472 -18.86 7.29 5.57
N GLU A 473 -19.31 8.34 4.88
CA GLU A 473 -18.60 9.61 4.73
C GLU A 473 -18.30 10.26 6.08
N LYS A 474 -19.27 10.35 6.98
CA LYS A 474 -19.11 10.97 8.29
C LYS A 474 -18.12 10.21 9.18
N TRP A 475 -18.26 8.90 9.28
CA TRP A 475 -17.44 8.10 10.20
C TRP A 475 -16.07 7.77 9.63
N LYS A 476 -15.85 7.94 8.34
CA LYS A 476 -14.55 7.84 7.69
C LYS A 476 -13.53 8.82 8.27
N PHE A 477 -13.93 10.05 8.62
CA PHE A 477 -13.05 11.04 9.25
C PHE A 477 -12.46 10.56 10.58
N LEU A 478 -13.26 9.83 11.37
CA LEU A 478 -12.76 9.27 12.63
C LEU A 478 -11.74 8.13 12.37
N GLY A 479 -11.98 7.29 11.37
CA GLY A 479 -11.01 6.30 10.93
C GLY A 479 -9.69 6.93 10.45
N VAL A 480 -9.77 8.00 9.67
CA VAL A 480 -8.60 8.77 9.22
C VAL A 480 -7.82 9.34 10.40
N LEU A 481 -8.50 9.92 11.39
CA LEU A 481 -7.85 10.43 12.59
C LEU A 481 -7.05 9.34 13.32
N VAL A 482 -7.68 8.22 13.60
CA VAL A 482 -7.05 7.11 14.33
C VAL A 482 -5.91 6.48 13.52
N ALA A 483 -6.10 6.28 12.21
CA ALA A 483 -5.05 5.78 11.34
C ALA A 483 -3.84 6.71 11.30
N SER A 484 -4.05 8.02 11.21
CA SER A 484 -2.97 9.02 11.18
C SER A 484 -2.17 9.07 12.48
N VAL A 485 -2.83 8.96 13.63
CA VAL A 485 -2.14 8.84 14.95
C VAL A 485 -1.33 7.55 14.99
N THR A 486 -1.93 6.44 14.58
CA THR A 486 -1.28 5.12 14.63
C THR A 486 -0.05 5.07 13.72
N VAL A 487 -0.16 5.53 12.48
CA VAL A 487 0.97 5.50 11.55
C VAL A 487 2.11 6.40 12.00
N ALA A 488 1.79 7.60 12.54
CA ALA A 488 2.81 8.49 13.08
C ALA A 488 3.56 7.85 14.25
N GLY A 489 2.84 7.24 15.19
CA GLY A 489 3.44 6.54 16.33
C GLY A 489 4.30 5.34 15.91
N VAL A 490 3.78 4.49 15.04
CA VAL A 490 4.50 3.31 14.54
C VAL A 490 5.74 3.71 13.76
N MET A 491 5.65 4.73 12.89
CA MET A 491 6.79 5.22 12.11
C MET A 491 7.91 5.74 13.02
N MET A 492 7.58 6.47 14.08
CA MET A 492 8.57 6.94 15.06
C MET A 492 9.23 5.81 15.82
N ILE A 493 8.46 4.81 16.27
CA ILE A 493 9.00 3.62 16.93
C ILE A 493 9.95 2.88 16.00
N LEU A 494 9.54 2.63 14.75
CA LEU A 494 10.35 1.92 13.77
C LEU A 494 11.62 2.70 13.40
N ASN A 495 11.53 4.03 13.29
CA ASN A 495 12.70 4.86 13.06
C ASN A 495 13.71 4.80 14.21
N LYS A 496 13.25 4.84 15.47
CA LYS A 496 14.13 4.73 16.64
C LYS A 496 14.72 3.34 16.82
N THR A 497 13.99 2.29 16.45
CA THR A 497 14.39 0.89 16.65
C THR A 497 15.34 0.40 15.57
N TYR A 498 15.00 0.66 14.30
CA TYR A 498 15.73 0.13 13.14
C TYR A 498 16.39 1.25 12.31
N GLY A 499 15.84 2.45 12.31
CA GLY A 499 16.19 3.49 11.35
C GLY A 499 15.75 3.17 9.92
N PHE A 500 16.08 4.10 9.01
CA PHE A 500 15.85 3.94 7.56
C PHE A 500 17.14 4.04 6.75
N THR A 501 18.29 4.15 7.44
CA THR A 501 19.64 4.22 6.86
C THR A 501 20.58 3.30 7.65
N GLY A 502 21.49 2.61 6.96
CA GLY A 502 22.43 1.65 7.55
C GLY A 502 22.07 0.19 7.27
N ASP A 503 22.93 -0.73 7.72
CA ASP A 503 22.88 -2.16 7.35
C ASP A 503 21.67 -2.92 7.93
N GLN A 504 21.22 -2.51 9.11
CA GLN A 504 20.08 -3.14 9.82
C GLN A 504 18.78 -2.37 9.63
N ALA A 505 18.79 -1.30 8.82
CA ALA A 505 17.66 -0.41 8.64
C ALA A 505 16.51 -1.06 7.86
N LEU A 506 15.29 -0.57 8.11
CA LEU A 506 14.15 -0.87 7.25
C LEU A 506 14.39 -0.26 5.87
N VAL A 507 14.19 -1.04 4.82
CA VAL A 507 14.54 -0.66 3.44
C VAL A 507 13.77 0.58 2.96
N ALA A 508 12.53 0.79 3.43
CA ALA A 508 11.63 1.87 3.05
C ALA A 508 11.74 2.24 1.55
N PRO A 509 11.47 1.28 0.62
CA PRO A 509 11.92 1.41 -0.77
C PRO A 509 11.35 2.65 -1.47
N GLN A 510 10.07 2.94 -1.27
CA GLN A 510 9.40 4.08 -1.90
C GLN A 510 9.98 5.41 -1.38
N ALA A 511 10.12 5.54 -0.06
CA ALA A 511 10.68 6.75 0.56
C ALA A 511 12.14 6.98 0.16
N ASN A 512 12.94 5.91 0.04
CA ASN A 512 14.30 5.99 -0.48
C ASN A 512 14.33 6.48 -1.94
N ALA A 513 13.43 5.98 -2.79
CA ALA A 513 13.32 6.46 -4.18
C ALA A 513 12.93 7.94 -4.23
N MET A 514 12.00 8.38 -3.38
CA MET A 514 11.61 9.80 -3.27
C MET A 514 12.76 10.69 -2.80
N ALA A 515 13.47 10.28 -1.74
CA ALA A 515 14.63 11.01 -1.21
C ALA A 515 15.74 11.16 -2.27
N ALA A 516 16.02 10.09 -3.01
CA ALA A 516 17.05 10.09 -4.05
C ALA A 516 16.73 11.02 -5.23
N VAL A 517 15.46 11.27 -5.52
CA VAL A 517 15.04 12.23 -6.55
C VAL A 517 15.06 13.67 -6.04
N ILE A 518 14.62 13.89 -4.81
CA ILE A 518 14.43 15.24 -4.26
C ILE A 518 15.75 15.89 -3.84
N LYS A 519 16.66 15.13 -3.25
CA LYS A 519 17.94 15.66 -2.76
C LYS A 519 18.71 16.42 -3.85
N PRO A 520 18.96 15.84 -5.04
CA PRO A 520 19.69 16.56 -6.09
C PRO A 520 18.94 17.78 -6.65
N LEU A 521 17.61 17.74 -6.68
CA LEU A 521 16.81 18.88 -7.15
C LEU A 521 16.89 20.07 -6.21
N MET A 522 17.03 19.83 -4.90
CA MET A 522 16.99 20.86 -3.87
C MET A 522 18.35 21.36 -3.42
N GLU A 523 19.37 20.51 -3.37
CA GLU A 523 20.71 20.86 -2.90
C GLU A 523 21.71 21.06 -4.05
N GLY A 524 21.41 20.57 -5.25
CA GLY A 524 22.41 20.41 -6.31
C GLY A 524 23.39 19.26 -5.95
N GLY A 525 24.34 18.99 -6.79
CA GLY A 525 25.38 17.99 -6.53
C GLY A 525 25.57 16.99 -7.66
N ASN A 526 26.50 16.05 -7.49
CA ASN A 526 26.80 14.99 -8.46
C ASN A 526 25.69 13.93 -8.49
N THR A 527 24.59 14.26 -9.15
CA THR A 527 23.50 13.33 -9.36
C THR A 527 23.85 12.41 -10.53
N PRO A 528 23.60 11.11 -10.42
CA PRO A 528 23.86 10.16 -11.50
C PRO A 528 22.78 10.25 -12.61
N TRP A 529 22.62 11.43 -13.23
CA TRP A 529 21.60 11.68 -14.25
C TRP A 529 21.66 10.71 -15.42
N ILE A 530 22.86 10.24 -15.77
CA ILE A 530 23.05 9.22 -16.84
C ILE A 530 22.38 7.91 -16.43
N LEU A 531 22.57 7.44 -15.21
CA LEU A 531 21.95 6.22 -14.71
C LEU A 531 20.42 6.37 -14.62
N TYR A 532 19.92 7.51 -14.15
CA TYR A 532 18.49 7.80 -14.16
C TYR A 532 17.93 7.82 -15.60
N GLY A 533 18.65 8.42 -16.53
CA GLY A 533 18.29 8.45 -17.95
C GLY A 533 18.23 7.05 -18.57
N VAL A 534 19.20 6.19 -18.32
CA VAL A 534 19.21 4.80 -18.80
C VAL A 534 18.02 4.02 -18.23
N GLY A 535 17.74 4.18 -16.93
CA GLY A 535 16.55 3.57 -16.30
C GLY A 535 15.24 4.06 -16.91
N ALA A 536 15.16 5.36 -17.21
CA ALA A 536 13.99 5.96 -17.85
C ALA A 536 13.78 5.42 -19.29
N ILE A 537 14.85 5.30 -20.06
CA ILE A 537 14.81 4.71 -21.43
C ILE A 537 14.36 3.25 -21.36
N LEU A 538 14.88 2.47 -20.41
CA LEU A 538 14.46 1.09 -20.20
C LEU A 538 12.95 1.01 -19.90
N ALA A 539 12.42 1.90 -19.04
CA ALA A 539 10.99 1.95 -18.74
C ALA A 539 10.14 2.29 -19.99
N LEU A 540 10.62 3.19 -20.86
CA LEU A 540 9.98 3.48 -22.16
C LEU A 540 9.96 2.25 -23.06
N ILE A 541 11.08 1.53 -23.19
CA ILE A 541 11.17 0.31 -23.99
C ILE A 541 10.19 -0.74 -23.46
N LEU A 542 10.20 -1.03 -22.17
CA LEU A 542 9.29 -1.98 -21.52
C LEU A 542 7.82 -1.63 -21.79
N THR A 543 7.50 -0.35 -21.66
CA THR A 543 6.13 0.14 -21.91
C THR A 543 5.73 -0.03 -23.38
N SER A 544 6.65 0.17 -24.32
CA SER A 544 6.39 0.04 -25.76
C SER A 544 6.11 -1.41 -26.19
N ILE A 545 6.73 -2.38 -25.51
CA ILE A 545 6.50 -3.81 -25.75
C ILE A 545 5.35 -4.39 -24.89
N GLY A 546 4.63 -3.54 -24.13
CA GLY A 546 3.48 -3.94 -23.32
C GLY A 546 3.82 -4.53 -21.94
N VAL A 547 5.08 -4.47 -21.50
CA VAL A 547 5.47 -4.89 -20.14
C VAL A 547 5.23 -3.75 -19.17
N PRO A 548 4.56 -3.99 -18.02
CA PRO A 548 4.38 -2.98 -16.99
C PRO A 548 5.72 -2.50 -16.43
N ALA A 549 6.11 -1.25 -16.75
CA ALA A 549 7.43 -0.73 -16.42
C ALA A 549 7.62 -0.51 -14.91
N LEU A 550 6.57 -0.10 -14.17
CA LEU A 550 6.66 0.19 -12.74
C LEU A 550 7.05 -1.04 -11.89
N PRO A 551 6.40 -2.22 -12.01
CA PRO A 551 6.83 -3.42 -11.29
C PRO A 551 8.26 -3.86 -11.62
N PHE A 552 8.64 -3.76 -12.88
CA PHE A 552 9.99 -4.11 -13.32
C PHE A 552 11.03 -3.17 -12.69
N ALA A 553 10.79 -1.86 -12.72
CA ALA A 553 11.67 -0.86 -12.13
C ALA A 553 11.74 -0.98 -10.58
N LEU A 554 10.62 -1.32 -9.92
CA LEU A 554 10.62 -1.66 -8.50
C LEU A 554 11.51 -2.88 -8.22
N GLY A 555 11.46 -3.90 -9.07
CA GLY A 555 12.33 -5.06 -8.97
C GLY A 555 13.81 -4.70 -9.10
N MET A 556 14.16 -3.75 -9.96
CA MET A 556 15.53 -3.24 -10.08
C MET A 556 15.99 -2.44 -8.85
N PHE A 557 15.07 -1.78 -8.17
CA PHE A 557 15.35 -0.89 -7.04
C PHE A 557 15.35 -1.64 -5.70
N ILE A 558 14.42 -2.56 -5.48
CA ILE A 558 14.28 -3.33 -4.24
C ILE A 558 15.36 -4.41 -4.18
N PRO A 559 16.03 -4.62 -3.04
CA PRO A 559 17.00 -5.69 -2.89
C PRO A 559 16.45 -7.07 -3.24
N LEU A 560 17.29 -7.92 -3.85
CA LEU A 560 16.91 -9.24 -4.35
C LEU A 560 16.22 -10.12 -3.28
N GLN A 561 16.73 -10.07 -2.05
CA GLN A 561 16.20 -10.89 -0.96
C GLN A 561 14.71 -10.65 -0.67
N LEU A 562 14.20 -9.45 -0.91
CA LEU A 562 12.79 -9.13 -0.69
C LEU A 562 11.89 -9.49 -1.89
N ASN A 563 12.46 -9.53 -3.09
CA ASN A 563 11.72 -9.87 -4.30
C ASN A 563 11.57 -11.39 -4.49
N MET A 564 12.53 -12.19 -4.02
CA MET A 564 12.50 -13.64 -4.18
C MET A 564 11.31 -14.33 -3.49
N PRO A 565 10.94 -13.99 -2.25
CA PRO A 565 9.75 -14.56 -1.61
C PRO A 565 8.45 -14.22 -2.35
N LEU A 566 8.39 -13.06 -3.04
CA LEU A 566 7.23 -12.71 -3.86
C LEU A 566 7.06 -13.69 -5.02
N LEU A 567 8.17 -14.08 -5.67
CA LEU A 567 8.15 -15.09 -6.73
C LEU A 567 7.74 -16.47 -6.18
N ILE A 568 8.30 -16.85 -5.04
CA ILE A 568 7.97 -18.14 -4.38
C ILE A 568 6.48 -18.17 -4.02
N GLY A 569 5.94 -17.10 -3.41
CA GLY A 569 4.52 -16.98 -3.10
C GLY A 569 3.63 -17.02 -4.35
N GLY A 570 4.05 -16.35 -5.42
CA GLY A 570 3.39 -16.41 -6.73
C GLY A 570 3.37 -17.82 -7.32
N LEU A 571 4.47 -18.57 -7.21
CA LEU A 571 4.54 -19.98 -7.62
C LEU A 571 3.62 -20.87 -6.79
N VAL A 572 3.54 -20.66 -5.49
CA VAL A 572 2.59 -21.35 -4.61
C VAL A 572 1.15 -21.05 -5.03
N SER A 573 0.83 -19.80 -5.32
CA SER A 573 -0.49 -19.39 -5.82
C SER A 573 -0.85 -20.09 -7.12
N TRP A 574 0.06 -20.11 -8.07
CA TRP A 574 -0.11 -20.80 -9.35
C TRP A 574 -0.31 -22.30 -9.14
N PHE A 575 0.56 -22.94 -8.35
CA PHE A 575 0.47 -24.38 -8.07
C PHE A 575 -0.87 -24.77 -7.45
N VAL A 576 -1.31 -24.02 -6.43
CA VAL A 576 -2.59 -24.28 -5.72
C VAL A 576 -3.80 -24.09 -6.64
N SER A 577 -3.75 -23.07 -7.51
CA SER A 577 -4.88 -22.69 -8.39
C SER A 577 -4.97 -23.47 -9.70
N THR A 578 -3.99 -24.33 -10.02
CA THR A 578 -3.97 -25.06 -11.30
C THR A 578 -3.96 -26.58 -11.17
N ARG A 579 -3.91 -27.11 -9.93
CA ARG A 579 -3.72 -28.56 -9.68
C ARG A 579 -4.94 -29.43 -9.98
N SER A 580 -6.15 -28.88 -9.94
CA SER A 580 -7.39 -29.65 -10.23
C SER A 580 -7.85 -29.46 -11.67
N LYS A 581 -8.50 -30.48 -12.23
CA LYS A 581 -9.22 -30.36 -13.51
C LYS A 581 -10.53 -29.57 -13.38
N ASP A 582 -11.08 -29.45 -12.17
CA ASP A 582 -12.31 -28.70 -11.87
C ASP A 582 -11.95 -27.25 -11.52
N ALA A 583 -12.40 -26.32 -12.35
CA ALA A 583 -12.17 -24.90 -12.18
C ALA A 583 -12.77 -24.36 -10.86
N SER A 584 -13.90 -24.91 -10.39
CA SER A 584 -14.54 -24.49 -9.13
C SER A 584 -13.68 -24.86 -7.93
N VAL A 585 -13.07 -26.05 -7.95
CA VAL A 585 -12.12 -26.49 -6.90
C VAL A 585 -10.87 -25.61 -6.88
N ASN A 586 -10.34 -25.27 -8.05
CA ASN A 586 -9.18 -24.38 -8.15
C ASN A 586 -9.49 -22.97 -7.62
N LYS A 587 -10.68 -22.43 -7.95
CA LYS A 587 -11.13 -21.15 -7.43
C LYS A 587 -11.22 -21.18 -5.89
N PHE A 588 -11.85 -22.19 -5.34
CA PHE A 588 -12.00 -22.36 -3.88
C PHE A 588 -10.63 -22.48 -3.17
N ARG A 589 -9.72 -23.30 -3.72
CA ARG A 589 -8.35 -23.43 -3.18
C ARG A 589 -7.59 -22.11 -3.23
N LYS A 590 -7.73 -21.35 -4.31
CA LYS A 590 -7.13 -20.03 -4.44
C LYS A 590 -7.67 -19.07 -3.38
N GLU A 591 -8.97 -19.02 -3.17
CA GLU A 591 -9.61 -18.19 -2.15
C GLU A 591 -9.15 -18.59 -0.74
N ARG A 592 -9.10 -19.89 -0.43
CA ARG A 592 -8.57 -20.39 0.85
C ARG A 592 -7.11 -19.99 1.05
N GLY A 593 -6.27 -20.15 0.02
CA GLY A 593 -4.88 -19.70 0.07
C GLY A 593 -4.74 -18.18 0.25
N THR A 594 -5.64 -17.38 -0.34
CA THR A 594 -5.68 -15.92 -0.11
C THR A 594 -5.97 -15.58 1.35
N LEU A 595 -6.83 -16.33 2.03
CA LEU A 595 -7.09 -16.16 3.46
C LEU A 595 -5.85 -16.48 4.31
N ILE A 596 -5.16 -17.57 3.99
CA ILE A 596 -3.92 -17.96 4.67
C ILE A 596 -2.84 -16.88 4.46
N ALA A 597 -2.68 -16.41 3.21
CA ALA A 597 -1.77 -15.32 2.86
C ALA A 597 -2.08 -14.04 3.65
N SER A 598 -3.35 -13.64 3.69
CA SER A 598 -3.80 -12.47 4.47
C SER A 598 -3.51 -12.64 5.97
N GLY A 599 -3.67 -13.85 6.50
CA GLY A 599 -3.29 -14.18 7.87
C GLY A 599 -1.79 -14.02 8.09
N PHE A 600 -0.94 -14.59 7.24
CA PHE A 600 0.52 -14.45 7.31
C PHE A 600 0.97 -12.99 7.27
N ILE A 601 0.40 -12.20 6.36
CA ILE A 601 0.69 -10.78 6.22
C ILE A 601 0.33 -10.03 7.51
N ALA A 602 -0.93 -10.17 7.97
CA ALA A 602 -1.40 -9.47 9.16
C ALA A 602 -0.66 -9.93 10.42
N GLY A 603 -0.50 -11.24 10.60
CA GLY A 603 0.18 -11.82 11.76
C GLY A 603 1.66 -11.47 11.80
N GLY A 604 2.39 -11.67 10.70
CA GLY A 604 3.82 -11.37 10.62
C GLY A 604 4.11 -9.88 10.78
N ALA A 605 3.29 -9.02 10.17
CA ALA A 605 3.45 -7.57 10.31
C ALA A 605 3.14 -7.08 11.73
N LEU A 606 2.09 -7.59 12.39
CA LEU A 606 1.78 -7.25 13.78
C LEU A 606 2.87 -7.71 14.74
N MET A 607 3.38 -8.92 14.56
CA MET A 607 4.48 -9.44 15.37
C MET A 607 5.78 -8.69 15.09
N GLY A 608 6.01 -8.21 13.87
CA GLY A 608 7.12 -7.31 13.55
C GLY A 608 7.04 -5.97 14.29
N VAL A 609 5.85 -5.37 14.40
CA VAL A 609 5.63 -4.17 15.24
C VAL A 609 5.85 -4.49 16.71
N LEU A 610 5.34 -5.62 17.20
CA LEU A 610 5.56 -6.06 18.57
C LEU A 610 7.05 -6.25 18.87
N SER A 611 7.79 -6.91 17.98
CA SER A 611 9.24 -7.05 18.07
C SER A 611 9.94 -5.69 18.13
N ALA A 612 9.52 -4.72 17.32
CA ALA A 612 10.04 -3.36 17.34
C ALA A 612 9.78 -2.66 18.68
N ILE A 613 8.57 -2.80 19.22
CA ILE A 613 8.22 -2.24 20.55
C ILE A 613 9.08 -2.86 21.65
N LEU A 614 9.26 -4.19 21.64
CA LEU A 614 10.09 -4.87 22.62
C LEU A 614 11.54 -4.38 22.57
N LYS A 615 12.11 -4.26 21.36
CA LYS A 615 13.47 -3.71 21.18
C LYS A 615 13.54 -2.24 21.62
N TYR A 616 12.51 -1.45 21.36
CA TYR A 616 12.43 -0.05 21.83
C TYR A 616 12.40 0.06 23.36
N MET A 617 11.80 -0.94 24.03
CA MET A 617 11.78 -1.06 25.50
C MET A 617 13.06 -1.72 26.07
N GLU A 618 14.12 -1.84 25.25
CA GLU A 618 15.40 -2.44 25.61
C GLU A 618 15.29 -3.94 26.02
N PHE A 619 14.24 -4.62 25.59
CA PHE A 619 14.09 -6.05 25.76
C PHE A 619 14.96 -6.76 24.72
N ASP A 620 16.17 -7.12 25.09
CA ASP A 620 17.10 -7.87 24.23
C ASP A 620 17.04 -9.37 24.57
N ALA A 621 16.29 -10.09 23.77
CA ALA A 621 16.20 -11.55 23.83
C ALA A 621 16.87 -12.21 22.60
N PHE A 622 17.60 -11.42 21.80
CA PHE A 622 18.24 -11.90 20.57
C PHE A 622 19.47 -12.75 20.88
N ALA A 623 19.46 -13.98 20.45
CA ALA A 623 20.54 -14.96 20.67
C ALA A 623 21.71 -14.73 19.69
N GLN A 624 22.51 -13.68 19.90
CA GLN A 624 23.58 -13.24 18.98
C GLN A 624 24.60 -14.33 18.67
N GLU A 625 25.09 -15.05 19.71
CA GLU A 625 26.09 -16.14 19.54
C GLU A 625 25.53 -17.29 18.71
N TRP A 626 24.30 -17.70 18.99
CA TRP A 626 23.59 -18.73 18.22
C TRP A 626 23.33 -18.28 16.78
N HIS A 627 22.87 -17.05 16.61
CA HIS A 627 22.54 -16.49 15.30
C HIS A 627 23.76 -16.39 14.36
N ALA A 628 24.96 -16.20 14.90
CA ALA A 628 26.21 -16.13 14.15
C ALA A 628 26.71 -17.50 13.65
N MET A 629 26.12 -18.61 14.09
CA MET A 629 26.52 -19.95 13.65
C MET A 629 26.01 -20.26 12.24
N ALA A 630 26.84 -20.85 11.39
CA ALA A 630 26.48 -21.26 10.02
C ALA A 630 25.25 -22.20 9.95
N GLY A 631 24.97 -22.96 11.02
CA GLY A 631 23.81 -23.84 11.13
C GLY A 631 22.47 -23.12 11.12
N THR A 632 22.40 -21.85 11.50
CA THR A 632 21.17 -21.06 11.56
C THR A 632 20.62 -20.72 10.18
N GLU A 633 21.47 -20.55 9.17
CA GLU A 633 21.03 -20.37 7.79
C GLU A 633 20.41 -21.65 7.21
N TRP A 634 20.99 -22.83 7.50
CA TRP A 634 20.41 -24.13 7.11
C TRP A 634 19.07 -24.36 7.80
N LEU A 635 18.99 -24.00 9.08
CA LEU A 635 17.73 -24.06 9.83
C LEU A 635 16.68 -23.14 9.20
N ALA A 636 17.07 -21.92 8.76
CA ALA A 636 16.18 -20.98 8.09
C ALA A 636 15.59 -21.58 6.79
N ILE A 637 16.41 -22.25 5.98
CA ILE A 637 15.96 -22.96 4.77
C ILE A 637 14.92 -24.03 5.14
N GLY A 638 15.21 -24.85 6.14
CA GLY A 638 14.29 -25.89 6.61
C GLY A 638 12.96 -25.34 7.11
N MET A 639 13.02 -24.31 7.94
CA MET A 639 11.83 -23.66 8.49
C MET A 639 11.00 -22.94 7.40
N TYR A 640 11.67 -22.33 6.42
CA TYR A 640 10.99 -21.72 5.28
C TYR A 640 10.31 -22.76 4.39
N ALA A 641 10.96 -23.89 4.15
CA ALA A 641 10.34 -25.01 3.44
C ALA A 641 9.10 -25.55 4.20
N LEU A 642 9.16 -25.63 5.52
CA LEU A 642 8.04 -26.06 6.35
C LEU A 642 6.86 -25.08 6.27
N ILE A 643 7.08 -23.77 6.30
CA ILE A 643 5.99 -22.79 6.20
C ILE A 643 5.37 -22.79 4.80
N ILE A 644 6.16 -22.99 3.75
CA ILE A 644 5.66 -23.16 2.37
C ILE A 644 4.82 -24.43 2.27
N LEU A 645 5.30 -25.55 2.83
CA LEU A 645 4.56 -26.82 2.84
C LEU A 645 3.24 -26.70 3.59
N TYR A 646 3.25 -26.07 4.78
CA TYR A 646 2.02 -25.76 5.52
C TYR A 646 1.04 -24.97 4.65
N PHE A 647 1.51 -23.92 3.99
CA PHE A 647 0.69 -23.08 3.12
C PHE A 647 0.03 -23.89 1.99
N ILE A 648 0.83 -24.69 1.28
CA ILE A 648 0.34 -25.53 0.16
C ILE A 648 -0.67 -26.56 0.66
N VAL A 649 -0.32 -27.32 1.69
CA VAL A 649 -1.16 -28.41 2.21
C VAL A 649 -2.48 -27.88 2.73
N ASP A 650 -2.47 -26.79 3.49
CA ASP A 650 -3.71 -26.26 4.04
C ASP A 650 -4.59 -25.60 2.96
N SER A 651 -3.98 -24.94 1.96
CA SER A 651 -4.72 -24.41 0.80
C SER A 651 -5.41 -25.51 -0.02
N ILE A 652 -4.77 -26.67 -0.18
CA ILE A 652 -5.29 -27.79 -0.98
C ILE A 652 -6.35 -28.61 -0.22
N ARG A 653 -6.30 -28.64 1.11
CA ARG A 653 -7.26 -29.40 1.96
C ARG A 653 -8.72 -28.96 1.80
N GLY A 654 -8.96 -27.76 1.29
CA GLY A 654 -10.31 -27.26 1.04
C GLY A 654 -11.08 -28.16 0.07
N LYS A 655 -12.18 -28.79 0.52
CA LYS A 655 -13.08 -29.60 -0.28
C LYS A 655 -14.31 -28.79 -0.69
N LYS A 656 -14.91 -29.16 -1.85
CA LYS A 656 -16.10 -28.53 -2.45
C LYS A 656 -17.33 -28.42 -1.51
N HIS A 657 -17.37 -29.19 -0.41
CA HIS A 657 -18.46 -29.18 0.58
C HIS A 657 -18.30 -28.12 1.69
N GLU A 658 -17.24 -27.33 1.68
CA GLU A 658 -17.00 -26.27 2.67
C GLU A 658 -17.27 -24.85 2.11
N ALA A 659 -17.72 -24.77 0.85
CA ALA A 659 -18.08 -23.52 0.15
C ALA A 659 -19.54 -23.14 0.38
#